data_ef109be62ab9e452cb63ee4c650a8449
#
_entry.id   ef109be62ab9e452cb63ee4c650a8449
#
_cell.length_a   1.000
_cell.length_b   1.000
_cell.length_c   1.000
_cell.angle_alpha   90.00
_cell.angle_beta   90.00
_cell.angle_gamma   90.00
#
_symmetry.space_group_name_H-M   'P 1'
#
loop_
_entity.id
_entity.type
_entity.pdbx_description
1 polymer ?
#
loop_
_entity_poly.entity_id
_entity_poly.type
_entity_poly.pdbx_seq_one_letter_code
_entity_poly.pdbx_strand_id
1 'polypeptide(L)'
;MNDTRLRAALERCRDDRPTAHAIIFQDRHKSPTPPFHKDYQTSFFDRTIPKLLYWIFRGGAKSSISEEALALGAIYQQFHNAVIVGANETRAAERLMAIRHELQYNERLIALFGDMVGPIWSDTKLVLSNGVMIQAIGQGQDLRGIKYLQYRPDFALLDDLEKREDAWTPAARAKIKRWYFGEFFPALDPEALVRMNATPLDEEALSVTFSKLPDWQTFTVPILFKDQTTGEQRSSWEERYPLTWIANTRKAYEDAGELDMFTREYLLQATSQELKPFKKEYFKYAPHSRSYEAVFAVYDPARTTKETSAHTGYVVYSWMGNKLIVWESGGNFWQPSEIVNHIFSINEKYNPIFIAVEKDGLEEFILQPLRQEATKRNTILPIKDIRAPKGKIDFIRALEPFFKAGEVILVPNNDAHKTLTAQLENFPTGRIDVPNALAYAPRLRIGAPVYEDFANEHVVPELDLVPNEPFYMAVNATATSLTAILCQFSRGTIRIYTDYVAEGDPALTLAPAIQHCQLYCGGKPLKLIAPKQHFAHYDNIGLRAAARAIPTTLMQGGDQHKGLGQFRTMLRAAVRGSRAVQVDPGATFVLRALAGGYAYAIDRTGALAPVPQENAYSTTMNGLEALLALVSSGNLSEDEKNSSWATTPDGRRYRTSRAIE
;
A
#
# COMPACT_ATOMS: atom_id res chain seq x y z
N MET A 1 8.40 -64.40 17.96
CA MET A 1 6.94 -64.47 18.01
C MET A 1 6.48 -65.71 17.29
N ASN A 2 5.45 -66.47 17.78
CA ASN A 2 5.00 -67.67 17.12
C ASN A 2 4.37 -67.31 15.76
N ASP A 3 4.68 -68.01 14.67
CA ASP A 3 4.27 -67.69 13.28
C ASP A 3 2.77 -67.41 13.14
N THR A 4 1.93 -68.14 13.87
CA THR A 4 0.48 -67.96 13.92
C THR A 4 0.05 -66.63 14.52
N ARG A 5 0.75 -66.14 15.57
CA ARG A 5 0.48 -64.81 16.17
C ARG A 5 0.91 -63.68 15.29
N LEU A 6 2.01 -63.87 14.55
CA LEU A 6 2.49 -62.88 13.56
C LEU A 6 1.50 -62.73 12.41
N ARG A 7 1.04 -63.86 11.84
CA ARG A 7 0.03 -63.84 10.77
C ARG A 7 -1.27 -63.16 11.20
N ALA A 8 -1.79 -63.53 12.38
CA ALA A 8 -2.99 -62.87 12.90
C ALA A 8 -2.81 -61.38 13.15
N ALA A 9 -1.62 -60.91 13.57
CA ALA A 9 -1.31 -59.50 13.73
C ALA A 9 -1.23 -58.79 12.37
N LEU A 10 -0.63 -59.43 11.36
CA LEU A 10 -0.54 -58.88 9.99
C LEU A 10 -1.92 -58.73 9.32
N GLU A 11 -2.77 -59.79 9.44
CA GLU A 11 -4.16 -59.75 8.95
C GLU A 11 -4.95 -58.64 9.64
N ARG A 12 -4.85 -58.52 10.97
CA ARG A 12 -5.53 -57.50 11.72
C ARG A 12 -5.05 -56.09 11.35
N CYS A 13 -3.76 -55.88 11.18
CA CYS A 13 -3.21 -54.60 10.74
C CYS A 13 -3.61 -54.24 9.30
N ARG A 14 -3.87 -55.24 8.44
CA ARG A 14 -4.37 -55.03 7.10
C ARG A 14 -5.80 -54.53 7.06
N ASP A 15 -6.67 -55.13 7.86
CA ASP A 15 -8.12 -54.92 7.79
C ASP A 15 -8.60 -53.82 8.75
N ASP A 16 -7.86 -53.54 9.84
CA ASP A 16 -8.15 -52.48 10.83
C ASP A 16 -7.01 -51.48 10.88
N ARG A 17 -7.14 -50.39 10.06
CA ARG A 17 -6.15 -49.33 9.96
C ARG A 17 -5.86 -48.61 11.28
N PRO A 18 -6.86 -48.22 12.09
CA PRO A 18 -6.61 -47.65 13.42
C PRO A 18 -5.77 -48.56 14.32
N THR A 19 -6.02 -49.87 14.30
CA THR A 19 -5.21 -50.87 15.04
C THR A 19 -3.78 -50.94 14.51
N ALA A 20 -3.58 -50.88 13.17
CA ALA A 20 -2.26 -50.88 12.57
C ALA A 20 -1.44 -49.67 13.03
N HIS A 21 -2.03 -48.46 12.97
CA HIS A 21 -1.37 -47.23 13.43
C HIS A 21 -1.00 -47.32 14.93
N ALA A 22 -1.90 -47.79 15.78
CA ALA A 22 -1.68 -47.92 17.21
C ALA A 22 -0.57 -48.91 17.57
N ILE A 23 -0.42 -50.01 16.82
CA ILE A 23 0.60 -51.03 17.06
C ILE A 23 1.96 -50.61 16.50
N ILE A 24 1.99 -50.13 15.26
CA ILE A 24 3.24 -49.90 14.52
C ILE A 24 3.89 -48.56 14.92
N PHE A 25 3.07 -47.49 15.02
CA PHE A 25 3.57 -46.16 15.31
C PHE A 25 3.36 -45.70 16.76
N GLN A 26 3.26 -46.60 17.68
CA GLN A 26 3.02 -46.32 19.10
C GLN A 26 3.97 -45.26 19.67
N ASP A 27 5.24 -45.27 19.26
CA ASP A 27 6.28 -44.38 19.77
C ASP A 27 6.14 -42.93 19.25
N ARG A 28 5.37 -42.73 18.17
CA ARG A 28 5.00 -41.41 17.68
C ARG A 28 3.80 -40.81 18.43
N HIS A 29 2.97 -41.62 19.04
CA HIS A 29 1.73 -41.19 19.66
C HIS A 29 1.96 -40.82 21.14
N LYS A 30 2.32 -39.53 21.38
CA LYS A 30 2.58 -38.98 22.72
C LYS A 30 1.33 -38.77 23.58
N SER A 31 0.16 -38.81 23.00
CA SER A 31 -1.15 -38.64 23.63
C SER A 31 -2.11 -39.70 23.11
N PRO A 32 -3.17 -40.09 23.85
CA PRO A 32 -4.20 -40.97 23.34
C PRO A 32 -4.74 -40.50 21.98
N THR A 33 -5.00 -41.47 21.11
CA THR A 33 -5.49 -41.23 19.75
C THR A 33 -6.96 -40.78 19.80
N PRO A 34 -7.28 -39.55 19.39
CA PRO A 34 -8.67 -39.05 19.39
C PRO A 34 -9.53 -39.75 18.32
N PRO A 35 -10.85 -39.74 18.47
CA PRO A 35 -11.76 -40.39 17.51
C PRO A 35 -11.53 -39.96 16.05
N PHE A 36 -11.35 -38.69 15.78
CA PHE A 36 -11.17 -38.18 14.43
C PHE A 36 -9.89 -38.72 13.72
N HIS A 37 -8.86 -39.13 14.47
CA HIS A 37 -7.70 -39.78 13.86
C HIS A 37 -8.07 -41.14 13.29
N LYS A 38 -8.93 -41.90 13.99
CA LYS A 38 -9.42 -43.19 13.50
C LYS A 38 -10.25 -43.02 12.22
N ASP A 39 -11.11 -42.01 12.19
CA ASP A 39 -11.91 -41.67 11.00
C ASP A 39 -11.01 -41.27 9.84
N TYR A 40 -9.97 -40.46 10.08
CA TYR A 40 -8.95 -40.12 9.10
C TYR A 40 -8.24 -41.34 8.53
N GLN A 41 -7.73 -42.20 9.41
CA GLN A 41 -7.02 -43.42 9.04
C GLN A 41 -7.88 -44.39 8.23
N THR A 42 -9.16 -44.49 8.54
CA THR A 42 -10.13 -45.34 7.82
C THR A 42 -10.45 -44.78 6.44
N SER A 43 -10.67 -43.48 6.34
CA SER A 43 -11.07 -42.82 5.08
C SER A 43 -9.91 -42.61 4.12
N PHE A 44 -8.66 -42.69 4.55
CA PHE A 44 -7.49 -42.28 3.74
C PHE A 44 -7.33 -43.08 2.45
N PHE A 45 -7.63 -44.35 2.44
CA PHE A 45 -7.59 -45.22 1.26
C PHE A 45 -8.97 -45.72 0.83
N ASP A 46 -10.04 -45.06 1.30
CA ASP A 46 -11.39 -45.38 0.85
C ASP A 46 -11.56 -44.98 -0.64
N ARG A 47 -11.69 -46.00 -1.49
CA ARG A 47 -11.85 -45.84 -2.94
C ARG A 47 -13.24 -45.35 -3.35
N THR A 48 -14.22 -45.39 -2.45
CA THR A 48 -15.55 -44.81 -2.68
C THR A 48 -15.52 -43.27 -2.66
N ILE A 49 -14.43 -42.68 -2.12
CA ILE A 49 -14.20 -41.26 -2.01
C ILE A 49 -12.92 -40.92 -2.80
N PRO A 50 -13.00 -40.69 -4.11
CA PRO A 50 -11.82 -40.44 -4.94
C PRO A 50 -11.03 -39.20 -4.50
N LYS A 51 -11.72 -38.13 -4.09
CA LYS A 51 -11.12 -36.86 -3.68
C LYS A 51 -11.61 -36.44 -2.31
N LEU A 52 -10.71 -36.36 -1.35
CA LEU A 52 -11.05 -36.03 0.03
C LEU A 52 -10.14 -34.94 0.57
N LEU A 53 -10.77 -33.88 1.08
CA LEU A 53 -10.16 -32.73 1.71
C LEU A 53 -10.28 -32.87 3.24
N TYR A 54 -9.16 -32.84 3.94
CA TYR A 54 -9.09 -32.82 5.39
C TYR A 54 -8.82 -31.41 5.91
N TRP A 55 -9.83 -30.78 6.46
CA TRP A 55 -9.72 -29.58 7.27
C TRP A 55 -9.60 -29.96 8.74
N ILE A 56 -8.41 -29.96 9.26
CA ILE A 56 -8.12 -30.31 10.66
C ILE A 56 -7.37 -29.13 11.28
N PHE A 57 -7.77 -28.77 12.50
CA PHE A 57 -7.18 -27.66 13.22
C PHE A 57 -5.66 -27.75 13.34
N ARG A 58 -5.00 -26.60 13.51
CA ARG A 58 -3.54 -26.54 13.68
C ARG A 58 -3.08 -27.31 14.92
N GLY A 59 -2.15 -28.23 14.73
CA GLY A 59 -1.69 -29.14 15.78
C GLY A 59 -2.52 -30.44 15.91
N GLY A 60 -3.56 -30.63 15.07
CA GLY A 60 -4.35 -31.86 15.01
C GLY A 60 -3.65 -33.06 14.40
N ALA A 61 -2.33 -32.96 14.13
CA ALA A 61 -1.44 -34.04 13.65
C ALA A 61 -1.75 -34.56 12.23
N LYS A 62 -2.46 -33.78 11.37
CA LYS A 62 -2.84 -34.20 10.02
C LYS A 62 -1.65 -34.75 9.19
N SER A 63 -0.50 -34.04 9.20
CA SER A 63 0.68 -34.48 8.46
C SER A 63 1.30 -35.75 9.01
N SER A 64 1.36 -35.92 10.35
CA SER A 64 1.90 -37.12 10.96
C SER A 64 1.06 -38.35 10.62
N ILE A 65 -0.27 -38.25 10.69
CA ILE A 65 -1.18 -39.33 10.34
C ILE A 65 -1.08 -39.72 8.88
N SER A 66 -0.96 -38.72 7.97
CA SER A 66 -0.81 -38.99 6.53
C SER A 66 0.53 -39.66 6.21
N GLU A 67 1.63 -39.30 6.91
CA GLU A 67 2.92 -39.96 6.78
C GLU A 67 2.82 -41.45 7.17
N GLU A 68 2.20 -41.74 8.29
CA GLU A 68 1.95 -43.12 8.78
C GLU A 68 1.05 -43.89 7.80
N ALA A 69 -0.03 -43.25 7.35
CA ALA A 69 -0.95 -43.89 6.40
C ALA A 69 -0.26 -44.21 5.08
N LEU A 70 0.58 -43.30 4.55
CA LEU A 70 1.35 -43.55 3.33
C LEU A 70 2.36 -44.68 3.48
N ALA A 71 3.05 -44.77 4.64
CA ALA A 71 3.97 -45.88 4.91
C ALA A 71 3.23 -47.24 4.90
N LEU A 72 2.08 -47.31 5.59
CA LEU A 72 1.25 -48.52 5.55
C LEU A 72 0.67 -48.80 4.16
N GLY A 73 0.22 -47.77 3.45
CA GLY A 73 -0.29 -47.88 2.10
C GLY A 73 0.74 -48.44 1.12
N ALA A 74 1.99 -48.03 1.23
CA ALA A 74 3.09 -48.54 0.43
C ALA A 74 3.40 -50.02 0.77
N ILE A 75 3.43 -50.37 2.04
CA ILE A 75 3.68 -51.77 2.48
C ILE A 75 2.58 -52.70 1.95
N TYR A 76 1.33 -52.30 2.08
CA TYR A 76 0.17 -53.07 1.64
C TYR A 76 -0.21 -52.89 0.16
N GLN A 77 0.65 -52.18 -0.63
CA GLN A 77 0.47 -51.93 -2.06
C GLN A 77 -0.91 -51.34 -2.40
N GLN A 78 -1.36 -50.37 -1.60
CA GLN A 78 -2.63 -49.66 -1.85
C GLN A 78 -2.54 -48.74 -3.08
N PHE A 79 -1.34 -48.45 -3.53
CA PHE A 79 -0.96 -47.71 -4.70
C PHE A 79 0.38 -48.22 -5.26
N HIS A 80 0.71 -47.87 -6.50
CA HIS A 80 1.98 -48.24 -7.14
C HIS A 80 2.92 -47.04 -7.22
N ASN A 81 2.39 -45.86 -7.41
CA ASN A 81 3.14 -44.62 -7.58
C ASN A 81 2.41 -43.49 -6.86
N ALA A 82 2.92 -43.10 -5.69
CA ALA A 82 2.38 -41.99 -4.92
C ALA A 82 3.19 -40.70 -5.10
N VAL A 83 2.51 -39.57 -5.16
CA VAL A 83 3.14 -38.23 -5.14
C VAL A 83 2.72 -37.48 -3.88
N ILE A 84 3.69 -36.91 -3.18
CA ILE A 84 3.49 -35.97 -2.09
C ILE A 84 3.78 -34.58 -2.62
N VAL A 85 2.80 -33.69 -2.57
CA VAL A 85 2.92 -32.31 -3.05
C VAL A 85 2.89 -31.35 -1.88
N GLY A 86 3.96 -30.60 -1.71
CA GLY A 86 4.03 -29.51 -0.73
C GLY A 86 4.01 -28.12 -1.41
N ALA A 87 3.90 -27.09 -0.62
CA ALA A 87 4.03 -25.70 -1.10
C ALA A 87 5.36 -25.40 -1.82
N ASN A 88 6.38 -26.22 -1.58
CA ASN A 88 7.63 -26.32 -2.34
C ASN A 88 8.20 -27.72 -2.16
N GLU A 89 9.23 -28.06 -2.96
CA GLU A 89 9.88 -29.38 -2.92
C GLU A 89 10.47 -29.72 -1.54
N THR A 90 11.07 -28.75 -0.86
CA THR A 90 11.65 -28.95 0.49
C THR A 90 10.58 -29.42 1.48
N ARG A 91 9.39 -28.83 1.47
CA ARG A 91 8.29 -29.23 2.35
C ARG A 91 7.76 -30.64 2.03
N ALA A 92 7.67 -30.96 0.75
CA ALA A 92 7.29 -32.31 0.34
C ALA A 92 8.36 -33.34 0.73
N ALA A 93 9.64 -33.03 0.56
CA ALA A 93 10.76 -33.86 0.95
C ALA A 93 10.82 -34.10 2.47
N GLU A 94 10.52 -33.11 3.30
CA GLU A 94 10.38 -33.26 4.76
C GLU A 94 9.36 -34.37 5.13
N ARG A 95 8.23 -34.44 4.42
CA ARG A 95 7.23 -35.50 4.61
C ARG A 95 7.77 -36.86 4.18
N LEU A 96 8.42 -36.90 3.02
CA LEU A 96 9.01 -38.14 2.52
C LEU A 96 10.12 -38.67 3.41
N MET A 97 10.96 -37.79 3.98
CA MET A 97 12.01 -38.15 4.92
C MET A 97 11.42 -38.79 6.23
N ALA A 98 10.29 -38.23 6.71
CA ALA A 98 9.61 -38.81 7.86
C ALA A 98 9.11 -40.24 7.56
N ILE A 99 8.51 -40.47 6.40
CA ILE A 99 8.08 -41.80 5.92
C ILE A 99 9.30 -42.74 5.78
N ARG A 100 10.36 -42.23 5.14
CA ARG A 100 11.63 -42.98 4.98
C ARG A 100 12.20 -43.45 6.31
N HIS A 101 12.19 -42.55 7.30
CA HIS A 101 12.67 -42.87 8.66
C HIS A 101 11.88 -44.03 9.28
N GLU A 102 10.54 -44.01 9.18
CA GLU A 102 9.71 -45.12 9.71
C GLU A 102 9.96 -46.42 8.96
N LEU A 103 10.00 -46.40 7.63
CA LEU A 103 10.25 -47.60 6.82
C LEU A 103 11.63 -48.21 7.07
N GLN A 104 12.62 -47.41 7.46
CA GLN A 104 14.03 -47.82 7.61
C GLN A 104 14.38 -48.18 9.06
N TYR A 105 13.75 -47.54 10.07
CA TYR A 105 14.20 -47.68 11.47
C TYR A 105 13.11 -48.08 12.45
N ASN A 106 11.85 -48.13 12.05
CA ASN A 106 10.79 -48.59 12.96
C ASN A 106 10.89 -50.11 13.18
N GLU A 107 11.39 -50.52 14.36
CA GLU A 107 11.63 -51.92 14.69
C GLU A 107 10.38 -52.80 14.60
N ARG A 108 9.19 -52.26 14.95
CA ARG A 108 7.93 -52.98 14.85
C ARG A 108 7.52 -53.21 13.40
N LEU A 109 7.71 -52.20 12.57
CA LEU A 109 7.44 -52.28 11.12
C LEU A 109 8.36 -53.34 10.50
N ILE A 110 9.66 -53.26 10.78
CA ILE A 110 10.67 -54.20 10.25
C ILE A 110 10.37 -55.63 10.75
N ALA A 111 10.02 -55.79 12.02
CA ALA A 111 9.67 -57.10 12.60
C ALA A 111 8.43 -57.75 11.97
N LEU A 112 7.46 -56.91 11.53
CA LEU A 112 6.20 -57.42 10.93
C LEU A 112 6.33 -57.64 9.43
N PHE A 113 7.04 -56.76 8.69
CA PHE A 113 7.03 -56.74 7.24
C PHE A 113 8.38 -56.97 6.58
N GLY A 114 9.45 -57.06 7.36
CA GLY A 114 10.82 -57.14 6.85
C GLY A 114 11.37 -55.79 6.41
N ASP A 115 12.56 -55.83 5.78
CA ASP A 115 13.22 -54.64 5.24
C ASP A 115 12.51 -54.12 3.98
N MET A 116 12.08 -52.88 4.05
CA MET A 116 11.38 -52.20 2.95
C MET A 116 12.30 -51.36 2.07
N VAL A 117 13.61 -51.29 2.39
CA VAL A 117 14.57 -50.50 1.61
C VAL A 117 14.75 -51.10 0.22
N GLY A 118 14.50 -50.33 -0.82
CA GLY A 118 14.62 -50.75 -2.22
C GLY A 118 15.70 -50.01 -3.00
N PRO A 119 15.67 -50.10 -4.35
CA PRO A 119 16.79 -49.67 -5.19
C PRO A 119 16.97 -48.15 -5.27
N ILE A 120 15.96 -47.37 -4.93
CA ILE A 120 16.02 -45.88 -4.91
C ILE A 120 15.61 -45.40 -3.51
N TRP A 121 16.54 -44.73 -2.83
CA TRP A 121 16.34 -44.32 -1.45
C TRP A 121 16.93 -42.92 -1.23
N SER A 122 16.29 -41.92 -1.78
CA SER A 122 16.73 -40.51 -1.73
C SER A 122 15.76 -39.63 -0.90
N ASP A 123 16.10 -38.37 -0.71
CA ASP A 123 15.26 -37.41 0.03
C ASP A 123 13.99 -37.02 -0.74
N THR A 124 13.97 -37.19 -2.05
CA THR A 124 12.83 -36.82 -2.91
C THR A 124 12.15 -38.00 -3.59
N LYS A 125 12.73 -39.22 -3.51
CA LYS A 125 12.20 -40.42 -4.17
C LYS A 125 12.57 -41.68 -3.42
N LEU A 126 11.57 -42.49 -3.12
CA LEU A 126 11.74 -43.82 -2.54
C LEU A 126 11.11 -44.85 -3.47
N VAL A 127 11.80 -45.97 -3.70
CA VAL A 127 11.24 -47.18 -4.28
C VAL A 127 11.46 -48.28 -3.27
N LEU A 128 10.36 -48.83 -2.75
CA LEU A 128 10.39 -49.87 -1.74
C LEU A 128 10.81 -51.24 -2.34
N SER A 129 11.22 -52.16 -1.51
CA SER A 129 11.60 -53.52 -1.94
C SER A 129 10.45 -54.29 -2.61
N ASN A 130 9.18 -53.92 -2.35
CA ASN A 130 8.00 -54.47 -2.99
C ASN A 130 7.64 -53.76 -4.32
N GLY A 131 8.46 -52.80 -4.80
CA GLY A 131 8.29 -52.12 -6.05
C GLY A 131 7.38 -50.90 -6.02
N VAL A 132 6.84 -50.48 -4.87
CA VAL A 132 6.04 -49.28 -4.73
C VAL A 132 6.95 -48.04 -4.72
N MET A 133 6.55 -47.00 -5.44
CA MET A 133 7.25 -45.70 -5.46
C MET A 133 6.49 -44.62 -4.69
N ILE A 134 7.24 -43.81 -3.94
CA ILE A 134 6.74 -42.55 -3.36
C ILE A 134 7.72 -41.44 -3.75
N GLN A 135 7.22 -40.29 -4.22
CA GLN A 135 8.07 -39.17 -4.59
C GLN A 135 7.50 -37.85 -4.07
N ALA A 136 8.41 -36.94 -3.73
CA ALA A 136 8.13 -35.60 -3.25
C ALA A 136 8.27 -34.61 -4.39
N ILE A 137 7.32 -33.71 -4.57
CA ILE A 137 7.30 -32.65 -5.58
C ILE A 137 6.83 -31.34 -4.97
N GLY A 138 7.34 -30.23 -5.51
CA GLY A 138 6.89 -28.90 -5.12
C GLY A 138 5.75 -28.41 -6.01
N GLN A 139 4.91 -27.56 -5.46
CA GLN A 139 3.93 -26.81 -6.23
C GLN A 139 4.60 -26.05 -7.39
N GLY A 140 4.00 -26.09 -8.59
CA GLY A 140 4.51 -25.40 -9.78
C GLY A 140 5.62 -26.13 -10.53
N GLN A 141 6.04 -27.32 -10.09
CA GLN A 141 6.93 -28.16 -10.90
C GLN A 141 6.21 -28.77 -12.10
N ASP A 142 6.95 -28.95 -13.21
CA ASP A 142 6.45 -29.63 -14.40
C ASP A 142 6.29 -31.12 -14.10
N LEU A 143 5.09 -31.63 -14.33
CA LEU A 143 4.71 -33.02 -14.06
C LEU A 143 4.49 -33.82 -15.36
N ARG A 144 4.78 -33.23 -16.50
CA ARG A 144 4.61 -33.90 -17.79
C ARG A 144 5.51 -35.13 -17.87
N GLY A 145 4.86 -36.29 -18.15
CA GLY A 145 5.57 -37.56 -18.23
C GLY A 145 5.99 -38.20 -16.93
N ILE A 146 5.51 -37.69 -15.77
CA ILE A 146 5.76 -38.33 -14.49
C ILE A 146 5.10 -39.72 -14.46
N LYS A 147 5.93 -40.73 -14.41
CA LYS A 147 5.50 -42.12 -14.29
C LYS A 147 6.60 -42.96 -13.67
N TYR A 148 6.20 -44.09 -13.10
CA TYR A 148 7.12 -45.12 -12.62
C TYR A 148 6.76 -46.44 -13.28
N LEU A 149 7.68 -47.01 -14.10
CA LEU A 149 7.42 -48.12 -14.98
C LEU A 149 6.22 -47.79 -15.89
N GLN A 150 5.13 -48.59 -15.83
CA GLN A 150 3.87 -48.35 -16.55
C GLN A 150 2.88 -47.48 -15.78
N TYR A 151 3.12 -47.16 -14.51
CA TYR A 151 2.15 -46.52 -13.63
C TYR A 151 2.29 -44.99 -13.65
N ARG A 152 1.23 -44.26 -13.98
CA ARG A 152 1.06 -42.86 -13.59
C ARG A 152 0.84 -42.79 -12.08
N PRO A 153 0.98 -41.61 -11.44
CA PRO A 153 0.63 -41.46 -10.05
C PRO A 153 -0.83 -41.85 -9.82
N ASP A 154 -1.06 -42.94 -9.08
CA ASP A 154 -2.36 -43.48 -8.72
C ASP A 154 -2.78 -43.09 -7.28
N PHE A 155 -1.91 -42.35 -6.57
CA PHE A 155 -2.19 -41.71 -5.31
C PHE A 155 -1.50 -40.35 -5.22
N ALA A 156 -2.21 -39.35 -4.69
CA ALA A 156 -1.66 -38.03 -4.48
C ALA A 156 -2.02 -37.47 -3.09
N LEU A 157 -1.02 -37.06 -2.31
CA LEU A 157 -1.18 -36.32 -1.08
C LEU A 157 -0.77 -34.83 -1.32
N LEU A 158 -1.71 -33.91 -1.19
CA LEU A 158 -1.47 -32.49 -1.19
C LEU A 158 -1.38 -32.02 0.26
N ASP A 159 -0.19 -31.71 0.79
CA ASP A 159 0.01 -31.33 2.18
C ASP A 159 0.35 -29.86 2.33
N ASP A 160 -0.57 -29.08 2.89
CA ASP A 160 -0.49 -27.62 3.06
C ASP A 160 0.05 -26.93 1.79
N LEU A 161 -0.63 -27.16 0.66
CA LEU A 161 -0.23 -26.75 -0.68
C LEU A 161 -0.15 -25.23 -0.82
N GLU A 162 -1.01 -24.49 -0.13
CA GLU A 162 -1.07 -23.04 -0.14
C GLU A 162 -0.34 -22.45 1.05
N LYS A 163 0.55 -21.49 0.77
CA LYS A 163 1.08 -20.61 1.81
C LYS A 163 0.11 -19.45 2.04
N ARG A 164 0.19 -18.84 3.20
CA ARG A 164 -0.61 -17.66 3.55
C ARG A 164 -0.46 -16.54 2.52
N GLU A 165 0.78 -16.28 2.05
CA GLU A 165 1.07 -15.26 1.04
C GLU A 165 0.44 -15.59 -0.32
N ASP A 166 0.34 -16.87 -0.68
CA ASP A 166 -0.23 -17.33 -1.95
C ASP A 166 -1.76 -17.14 -1.99
N ALA A 167 -2.42 -17.18 -0.84
CA ALA A 167 -3.87 -16.94 -0.74
C ALA A 167 -4.25 -15.45 -0.85
N TRP A 168 -3.31 -14.52 -0.64
CA TRP A 168 -3.62 -13.09 -0.54
C TRP A 168 -3.88 -12.39 -1.86
N THR A 169 -3.30 -12.85 -2.96
CA THR A 169 -3.47 -12.15 -4.23
C THR A 169 -4.24 -12.99 -5.25
N PRO A 170 -5.16 -12.39 -6.03
CA PRO A 170 -5.87 -13.09 -7.10
C PRO A 170 -4.93 -13.74 -8.11
N ALA A 171 -3.78 -13.11 -8.40
CA ALA A 171 -2.79 -13.63 -9.35
C ALA A 171 -2.12 -14.91 -8.82
N ALA A 172 -1.74 -14.94 -7.53
CA ALA A 172 -1.14 -16.12 -6.91
C ALA A 172 -2.15 -17.27 -6.87
N ARG A 173 -3.40 -17.03 -6.44
CA ARG A 173 -4.46 -18.03 -6.45
C ARG A 173 -4.74 -18.57 -7.86
N ALA A 174 -4.81 -17.70 -8.87
CA ALA A 174 -4.99 -18.10 -10.26
C ALA A 174 -3.82 -18.94 -10.81
N LYS A 175 -2.58 -18.67 -10.36
CA LYS A 175 -1.39 -19.44 -10.71
C LYS A 175 -1.49 -20.87 -10.19
N ILE A 176 -1.85 -21.03 -8.88
CA ILE A 176 -2.02 -22.36 -8.27
C ILE A 176 -3.15 -23.13 -8.94
N LYS A 177 -4.30 -22.51 -9.17
CA LYS A 177 -5.43 -23.14 -9.86
C LYS A 177 -5.04 -23.61 -11.28
N ARG A 178 -4.33 -22.78 -12.05
CA ARG A 178 -3.86 -23.16 -13.40
C ARG A 178 -2.89 -24.33 -13.37
N TRP A 179 -1.95 -24.33 -12.44
CA TRP A 179 -1.03 -25.44 -12.27
C TRP A 179 -1.78 -26.73 -11.88
N TYR A 180 -2.71 -26.65 -10.91
CA TYR A 180 -3.47 -27.82 -10.47
C TYR A 180 -4.30 -28.43 -11.61
N PHE A 181 -5.11 -27.62 -12.28
CA PHE A 181 -6.00 -28.13 -13.34
C PHE A 181 -5.32 -28.35 -14.70
N GLY A 182 -4.27 -27.61 -14.99
CA GLY A 182 -3.58 -27.65 -16.28
C GLY A 182 -2.41 -28.63 -16.34
N GLU A 183 -1.76 -28.91 -15.21
CA GLU A 183 -0.54 -29.73 -15.19
C GLU A 183 -0.63 -30.91 -14.20
N PHE A 184 -0.99 -30.64 -12.96
CA PHE A 184 -0.99 -31.66 -11.91
C PHE A 184 -2.09 -32.71 -12.10
N PHE A 185 -3.35 -32.30 -12.13
CA PHE A 185 -4.47 -33.24 -12.22
C PHE A 185 -4.46 -34.10 -13.50
N PRO A 186 -4.14 -33.56 -14.69
CA PRO A 186 -4.00 -34.37 -15.90
C PRO A 186 -2.82 -35.36 -15.92
N ALA A 187 -1.83 -35.18 -15.03
CA ALA A 187 -0.68 -36.09 -14.91
C ALA A 187 -1.00 -37.35 -14.09
N LEU A 188 -2.06 -37.32 -13.28
CA LEU A 188 -2.49 -38.45 -12.46
C LEU A 188 -3.12 -39.55 -13.30
N ASP A 189 -3.22 -40.75 -12.73
CA ASP A 189 -4.05 -41.82 -13.23
C ASP A 189 -5.55 -41.41 -13.12
N PRO A 190 -6.41 -41.80 -14.08
CA PRO A 190 -7.85 -41.49 -14.01
C PRO A 190 -8.56 -41.99 -12.75
N GLU A 191 -8.08 -43.07 -12.16
CA GLU A 191 -8.61 -43.65 -10.91
C GLU A 191 -7.79 -43.28 -9.67
N ALA A 192 -6.94 -42.27 -9.76
CA ALA A 192 -6.08 -41.83 -8.66
C ALA A 192 -6.89 -41.36 -7.45
N LEU A 193 -6.47 -41.76 -6.28
CA LEU A 193 -6.97 -41.17 -5.03
C LEU A 193 -6.23 -39.88 -4.72
N VAL A 194 -6.99 -38.80 -4.49
CA VAL A 194 -6.42 -37.51 -4.09
C VAL A 194 -6.82 -37.21 -2.66
N ARG A 195 -5.84 -36.93 -1.83
CA ARG A 195 -6.01 -36.53 -0.43
C ARG A 195 -5.37 -35.16 -0.24
N MET A 196 -6.08 -34.24 0.37
CA MET A 196 -5.56 -32.90 0.64
C MET A 196 -5.67 -32.58 2.11
N ASN A 197 -4.55 -32.32 2.76
CA ASN A 197 -4.48 -31.70 4.07
C ASN A 197 -4.41 -30.20 3.89
N ALA A 198 -5.34 -29.43 4.43
CA ALA A 198 -5.36 -27.99 4.32
C ALA A 198 -5.98 -27.32 5.54
N THR A 199 -5.79 -26.01 5.61
CA THR A 199 -6.51 -25.09 6.50
C THR A 199 -7.25 -24.07 5.62
N PRO A 200 -8.49 -23.68 5.90
CA PRO A 200 -9.21 -22.68 5.11
C PRO A 200 -8.63 -21.29 5.37
N LEU A 201 -7.59 -20.92 4.62
CA LEU A 201 -6.84 -19.67 4.80
C LEU A 201 -7.65 -18.43 4.42
N ASP A 202 -8.53 -18.58 3.43
CA ASP A 202 -9.31 -17.50 2.83
C ASP A 202 -10.53 -18.04 2.09
N GLU A 203 -11.58 -17.24 1.90
CA GLU A 203 -12.81 -17.64 1.17
C GLU A 203 -12.56 -18.04 -0.30
N GLU A 204 -11.48 -17.57 -0.92
CA GLU A 204 -11.07 -17.88 -2.28
C GLU A 204 -9.86 -18.83 -2.38
N ALA A 205 -9.39 -19.37 -1.25
CA ALA A 205 -8.32 -20.37 -1.21
C ALA A 205 -8.68 -21.60 -2.04
N LEU A 206 -7.67 -22.32 -2.55
CA LEU A 206 -7.87 -23.52 -3.34
C LEU A 206 -8.64 -24.58 -2.56
N SER A 207 -8.31 -24.79 -1.28
CA SER A 207 -9.00 -25.72 -0.39
C SER A 207 -10.49 -25.38 -0.23
N VAL A 208 -10.83 -24.07 -0.11
CA VAL A 208 -12.22 -23.61 -0.05
C VAL A 208 -12.91 -23.74 -1.43
N THR A 209 -12.16 -23.57 -2.52
CA THR A 209 -12.68 -23.85 -3.85
C THR A 209 -13.05 -25.33 -4.00
N PHE A 210 -12.17 -26.25 -3.55
CA PHE A 210 -12.40 -27.70 -3.61
C PHE A 210 -13.56 -28.14 -2.75
N SER A 211 -13.72 -27.59 -1.54
CA SER A 211 -14.85 -27.92 -0.65
C SER A 211 -16.23 -27.65 -1.26
N LYS A 212 -16.28 -26.82 -2.31
CA LYS A 212 -17.52 -26.47 -3.04
C LYS A 212 -17.74 -27.31 -4.31
N LEU A 213 -16.75 -28.09 -4.73
CA LEU A 213 -16.87 -28.93 -5.93
C LEU A 213 -17.58 -30.25 -5.60
N PRO A 214 -18.51 -30.74 -6.46
CA PRO A 214 -19.32 -31.91 -6.18
C PRO A 214 -18.53 -33.23 -6.14
N ASP A 215 -17.35 -33.28 -6.72
CA ASP A 215 -16.45 -34.43 -6.75
C ASP A 215 -15.44 -34.46 -5.60
N TRP A 216 -15.50 -33.50 -4.69
CA TRP A 216 -14.72 -33.47 -3.45
C TRP A 216 -15.60 -33.65 -2.24
N GLN A 217 -15.18 -34.53 -1.33
CA GLN A 217 -15.73 -34.57 0.02
C GLN A 217 -14.81 -33.80 0.98
N THR A 218 -15.39 -33.23 2.04
CA THR A 218 -14.63 -32.49 3.05
C THR A 218 -14.87 -33.09 4.42
N PHE A 219 -13.77 -33.47 5.07
CA PHE A 219 -13.74 -33.92 6.45
C PHE A 219 -13.23 -32.78 7.34
N THR A 220 -14.11 -32.22 8.18
CA THR A 220 -13.82 -31.02 8.96
C THR A 220 -13.76 -31.31 10.45
N VAL A 221 -12.62 -30.98 11.09
CA VAL A 221 -12.39 -31.14 12.52
C VAL A 221 -11.84 -29.88 13.13
N PRO A 222 -12.69 -28.94 13.61
CA PRO A 222 -12.24 -27.78 14.38
C PRO A 222 -11.76 -28.22 15.77
N ILE A 223 -10.93 -27.38 16.44
CA ILE A 223 -10.44 -27.70 17.80
C ILE A 223 -11.58 -27.75 18.83
N LEU A 224 -12.65 -26.99 18.60
CA LEU A 224 -13.87 -26.94 19.40
C LEU A 224 -15.07 -27.36 18.55
N PHE A 225 -15.91 -28.22 19.10
CA PHE A 225 -17.20 -28.54 18.49
C PHE A 225 -18.30 -28.54 19.56
N LYS A 226 -19.55 -28.44 19.10
CA LYS A 226 -20.73 -28.55 19.94
C LYS A 226 -21.19 -30.01 19.92
N ASP A 227 -21.23 -30.67 21.07
CA ASP A 227 -21.80 -31.99 21.18
C ASP A 227 -23.28 -31.94 20.84
N GLN A 228 -23.68 -32.70 19.83
CA GLN A 228 -25.05 -32.67 19.32
C GLN A 228 -26.09 -33.19 20.32
N THR A 229 -25.66 -34.00 21.29
CA THR A 229 -26.55 -34.61 22.30
C THR A 229 -26.73 -33.71 23.50
N THR A 230 -25.62 -33.14 24.01
CA THR A 230 -25.64 -32.34 25.24
C THR A 230 -25.70 -30.83 24.97
N GLY A 231 -25.37 -30.38 23.76
CA GLY A 231 -25.26 -28.97 23.42
C GLY A 231 -24.00 -28.30 24.03
N GLU A 232 -23.18 -29.02 24.76
CA GLU A 232 -21.96 -28.52 25.41
C GLU A 232 -20.82 -28.36 24.40
N GLN A 233 -19.96 -27.42 24.67
CA GLN A 233 -18.75 -27.19 23.87
C GLN A 233 -17.66 -28.18 24.37
N ARG A 234 -17.09 -28.94 23.44
CA ARG A 234 -16.04 -29.94 23.73
C ARG A 234 -14.82 -29.71 22.84
N SER A 235 -13.66 -30.14 23.36
CA SER A 235 -12.44 -30.23 22.57
C SER A 235 -12.46 -31.47 21.68
N SER A 236 -11.98 -31.33 20.44
CA SER A 236 -11.79 -32.44 19.52
C SER A 236 -10.64 -33.40 19.97
N TRP A 237 -9.74 -32.91 20.82
CA TRP A 237 -8.65 -33.69 21.40
C TRP A 237 -8.37 -33.24 22.84
N GLU A 238 -9.25 -33.65 23.77
CA GLU A 238 -9.25 -33.17 25.16
C GLU A 238 -7.93 -33.50 25.90
N GLU A 239 -7.34 -34.68 25.68
CA GLU A 239 -6.13 -35.11 26.38
C GLU A 239 -4.90 -34.28 25.98
N ARG A 240 -4.90 -33.63 24.80
CA ARG A 240 -3.81 -32.78 24.32
C ARG A 240 -4.14 -31.32 24.41
N TYR A 241 -5.39 -30.96 24.15
CA TYR A 241 -5.90 -29.60 24.09
C TYR A 241 -7.16 -29.46 24.96
N PRO A 242 -7.05 -29.46 26.29
CA PRO A 242 -8.19 -29.27 27.17
C PRO A 242 -8.82 -27.87 26.96
N LEU A 243 -10.09 -27.72 27.31
CA LEU A 243 -10.84 -26.47 27.15
C LEU A 243 -10.12 -25.27 27.78
N THR A 244 -9.44 -25.46 28.90
CA THR A 244 -8.63 -24.41 29.56
C THR A 244 -7.47 -23.93 28.69
N TRP A 245 -6.75 -24.86 28.03
CA TRP A 245 -5.69 -24.52 27.11
C TRP A 245 -6.23 -23.71 25.90
N ILE A 246 -7.36 -24.14 25.35
CA ILE A 246 -8.00 -23.51 24.20
C ILE A 246 -8.44 -22.11 24.58
N ALA A 247 -9.07 -21.91 25.74
CA ALA A 247 -9.50 -20.59 26.22
C ALA A 247 -8.31 -19.63 26.42
N ASN A 248 -7.22 -20.08 27.03
CA ASN A 248 -6.02 -19.29 27.23
C ASN A 248 -5.33 -18.93 25.91
N THR A 249 -5.28 -19.88 24.98
CA THR A 249 -4.71 -19.64 23.65
C THR A 249 -5.54 -18.61 22.90
N ARG A 250 -6.88 -18.77 22.88
CA ARG A 250 -7.80 -17.80 22.26
C ARG A 250 -7.59 -16.39 22.82
N LYS A 251 -7.50 -16.29 24.16
CA LYS A 251 -7.26 -15.00 24.81
C LYS A 251 -5.93 -14.39 24.41
N ALA A 252 -4.86 -15.16 24.30
CA ALA A 252 -3.56 -14.67 23.85
C ALA A 252 -3.62 -14.10 22.43
N TYR A 253 -4.36 -14.74 21.52
CA TYR A 253 -4.59 -14.22 20.17
C TYR A 253 -5.46 -12.94 20.18
N GLU A 254 -6.46 -12.87 21.08
CA GLU A 254 -7.31 -11.69 21.26
C GLU A 254 -6.50 -10.50 21.79
N ASP A 255 -5.69 -10.71 22.82
CA ASP A 255 -4.81 -9.68 23.42
C ASP A 255 -3.74 -9.18 22.41
N ALA A 256 -3.33 -10.04 21.48
CA ALA A 256 -2.42 -9.69 20.38
C ALA A 256 -3.13 -9.03 19.17
N GLY A 257 -4.46 -8.93 19.15
CA GLY A 257 -5.22 -8.43 18.00
C GLY A 257 -5.27 -9.37 16.80
N GLU A 258 -4.96 -10.66 16.99
CA GLU A 258 -4.85 -11.69 15.93
C GLU A 258 -5.95 -12.78 16.05
N LEU A 259 -7.13 -12.43 16.60
CA LEU A 259 -8.22 -13.38 16.83
C LEU A 259 -8.72 -14.06 15.54
N ASP A 260 -8.61 -13.36 14.40
CA ASP A 260 -8.89 -13.90 13.07
C ASP A 260 -7.98 -15.09 12.72
N MET A 261 -6.73 -15.06 13.17
CA MET A 261 -5.78 -16.15 12.98
C MET A 261 -6.21 -17.39 13.80
N PHE A 262 -6.61 -17.19 15.07
CA PHE A 262 -7.16 -18.28 15.88
C PHE A 262 -8.39 -18.91 15.22
N THR A 263 -9.30 -18.08 14.72
CA THR A 263 -10.55 -18.53 14.08
C THR A 263 -10.27 -19.38 12.83
N ARG A 264 -9.32 -18.99 11.99
CA ARG A 264 -8.94 -19.76 10.80
C ARG A 264 -8.20 -21.05 11.13
N GLU A 265 -7.19 -20.96 11.99
CA GLU A 265 -6.26 -22.06 12.24
C GLU A 265 -6.85 -23.14 13.17
N TYR A 266 -7.69 -22.73 14.13
CA TYR A 266 -8.23 -23.62 15.14
C TYR A 266 -9.72 -23.90 14.98
N LEU A 267 -10.53 -22.90 14.60
CA LEU A 267 -11.97 -23.10 14.40
C LEU A 267 -12.32 -23.45 12.95
N LEU A 268 -11.35 -23.36 12.02
CA LEU A 268 -11.48 -23.70 10.60
C LEU A 268 -12.57 -22.88 9.90
N GLN A 269 -12.80 -21.66 10.37
CA GLN A 269 -13.73 -20.74 9.75
C GLN A 269 -12.94 -19.78 8.87
N ALA A 270 -13.21 -19.77 7.57
CA ALA A 270 -12.76 -18.70 6.69
C ALA A 270 -13.27 -17.38 7.29
N THR A 271 -12.43 -16.37 7.32
CA THR A 271 -12.61 -15.14 8.12
C THR A 271 -14.05 -14.63 8.11
N SER A 272 -14.72 -14.64 9.26
CA SER A 272 -16.08 -14.10 9.36
C SER A 272 -16.04 -12.58 9.13
N GLN A 273 -17.11 -12.02 8.56
CA GLN A 273 -17.24 -10.55 8.39
C GLN A 273 -17.07 -9.79 9.71
N GLU A 274 -17.37 -10.43 10.85
CA GLU A 274 -17.23 -9.84 12.19
C GLU A 274 -15.79 -9.56 12.59
N LEU A 275 -14.81 -10.23 12.00
CA LEU A 275 -13.38 -10.12 12.31
C LEU A 275 -12.58 -9.31 11.28
N LYS A 276 -13.25 -8.78 10.23
CA LYS A 276 -12.60 -7.93 9.23
C LYS A 276 -12.14 -6.62 9.88
N PRO A 277 -10.90 -6.15 9.63
CA PRO A 277 -10.39 -4.88 10.17
C PRO A 277 -11.23 -3.68 9.72
N PHE A 278 -11.76 -3.74 8.50
CA PHE A 278 -12.59 -2.69 7.92
C PHE A 278 -14.00 -3.22 7.64
N LYS A 279 -14.98 -2.68 8.36
CA LYS A 279 -16.39 -3.05 8.22
C LYS A 279 -17.16 -1.93 7.53
N LYS A 280 -18.25 -2.28 6.84
CA LYS A 280 -19.13 -1.30 6.18
C LYS A 280 -19.60 -0.17 7.12
N GLU A 281 -19.86 -0.50 8.37
CA GLU A 281 -20.32 0.44 9.40
C GLU A 281 -19.28 1.51 9.77
N TYR A 282 -18.00 1.27 9.46
CA TYR A 282 -16.90 2.21 9.70
C TYR A 282 -16.78 3.25 8.60
N PHE A 283 -17.37 3.03 7.42
CA PHE A 283 -17.31 3.97 6.31
C PHE A 283 -18.28 5.11 6.53
N LYS A 284 -17.75 6.27 6.89
CA LYS A 284 -18.54 7.48 7.12
C LYS A 284 -18.56 8.34 5.87
N TYR A 285 -19.75 8.61 5.36
CA TYR A 285 -19.98 9.49 4.23
C TYR A 285 -20.58 10.79 4.73
N ALA A 286 -19.96 11.90 4.39
CA ALA A 286 -20.53 13.22 4.69
C ALA A 286 -20.19 14.20 3.56
N PRO A 287 -21.17 15.04 3.13
CA PRO A 287 -20.89 16.13 2.22
C PRO A 287 -19.92 17.10 2.90
N HIS A 288 -18.92 17.53 2.15
CA HIS A 288 -17.98 18.53 2.61
C HIS A 288 -17.79 19.57 1.50
N SER A 289 -17.95 20.85 1.86
CA SER A 289 -17.68 21.94 0.95
C SER A 289 -16.20 22.22 0.94
N ARG A 290 -15.60 22.24 -0.24
CA ARG A 290 -14.19 22.53 -0.39
C ARG A 290 -13.93 23.98 0.03
N SER A 291 -13.10 24.13 1.06
CA SER A 291 -12.42 25.37 1.39
C SER A 291 -10.98 25.30 0.82
N TYR A 292 -10.25 26.43 0.84
CA TYR A 292 -8.82 26.42 0.44
C TYR A 292 -7.94 25.78 1.53
N GLU A 293 -8.25 24.53 1.83
CA GLU A 293 -7.47 23.69 2.75
C GLU A 293 -6.37 22.94 1.99
N ALA A 294 -5.37 22.49 2.75
CA ALA A 294 -4.30 21.69 2.20
C ALA A 294 -4.82 20.38 1.61
N VAL A 295 -4.73 20.23 0.30
CA VAL A 295 -5.09 19.01 -0.42
C VAL A 295 -3.82 18.25 -0.78
N PHE A 296 -3.88 16.94 -0.67
CA PHE A 296 -2.80 16.01 -0.98
C PHE A 296 -3.30 14.93 -1.92
N ALA A 297 -2.44 14.48 -2.82
CA ALA A 297 -2.71 13.32 -3.63
C ALA A 297 -1.62 12.26 -3.47
N VAL A 298 -1.99 10.99 -3.49
CA VAL A 298 -1.06 9.85 -3.44
C VAL A 298 -1.41 8.88 -4.54
N TYR A 299 -0.37 8.39 -5.22
CA TYR A 299 -0.46 7.37 -6.26
C TYR A 299 0.42 6.16 -5.91
N ASP A 300 -0.15 4.96 -6.02
CA ASP A 300 0.54 3.66 -6.04
C ASP A 300 0.44 3.10 -7.47
N PRO A 301 1.40 3.42 -8.37
CA PRO A 301 1.29 3.03 -9.77
C PRO A 301 1.57 1.54 -9.99
N ALA A 302 0.80 0.89 -10.85
CA ALA A 302 1.05 -0.47 -11.27
C ALA A 302 2.15 -0.54 -12.35
N ARG A 303 2.97 -1.61 -12.29
CA ARG A 303 4.05 -1.84 -13.27
C ARG A 303 3.55 -2.41 -14.61
N THR A 304 2.36 -2.96 -14.64
CA THR A 304 1.80 -3.62 -15.84
C THR A 304 0.29 -3.37 -15.93
N THR A 305 -0.22 -3.40 -17.15
CA THR A 305 -1.63 -3.13 -17.48
C THR A 305 -2.48 -4.40 -17.65
N LYS A 306 -1.93 -5.58 -17.31
CA LYS A 306 -2.69 -6.83 -17.42
C LYS A 306 -3.78 -6.89 -16.36
N GLU A 307 -4.98 -7.33 -16.70
CA GLU A 307 -6.11 -7.50 -15.78
C GLU A 307 -5.82 -8.38 -14.57
N THR A 308 -4.81 -9.24 -14.66
CA THR A 308 -4.32 -10.11 -13.58
C THR A 308 -3.29 -9.41 -12.67
N SER A 309 -2.88 -8.16 -12.97
CA SER A 309 -1.91 -7.38 -12.21
C SER A 309 -2.57 -6.46 -11.19
N ALA A 310 -1.75 -5.72 -10.42
CA ALA A 310 -2.21 -4.66 -9.53
C ALA A 310 -2.88 -3.52 -10.32
N HIS A 311 -3.81 -2.81 -9.70
CA HIS A 311 -4.31 -1.52 -10.21
C HIS A 311 -3.29 -0.41 -9.91
N THR A 312 -3.31 0.66 -10.70
CA THR A 312 -2.83 1.95 -10.20
C THR A 312 -3.86 2.49 -9.23
N GLY A 313 -3.51 2.53 -7.93
CA GLY A 313 -4.36 3.11 -6.89
C GLY A 313 -4.06 4.58 -6.68
N TYR A 314 -5.07 5.41 -6.43
CA TYR A 314 -4.89 6.81 -6.06
C TYR A 314 -5.90 7.28 -5.02
N VAL A 315 -5.50 8.28 -4.24
CA VAL A 315 -6.35 8.95 -3.25
C VAL A 315 -6.03 10.43 -3.21
N VAL A 316 -7.07 11.27 -3.15
CA VAL A 316 -6.99 12.72 -2.93
C VAL A 316 -7.64 13.03 -1.58
N TYR A 317 -6.93 13.70 -0.70
CA TYR A 317 -7.39 13.90 0.68
C TYR A 317 -6.93 15.24 1.27
N SER A 318 -7.55 15.60 2.39
CA SER A 318 -7.18 16.72 3.27
C SER A 318 -7.20 16.28 4.74
N TRP A 319 -6.49 17.01 5.59
CA TRP A 319 -6.60 16.87 7.04
C TRP A 319 -7.33 18.06 7.65
N MET A 320 -8.37 17.80 8.44
CA MET A 320 -9.09 18.79 9.24
C MET A 320 -9.00 18.41 10.73
N GLY A 321 -8.07 19.00 11.45
CA GLY A 321 -7.71 18.53 12.77
C GLY A 321 -7.27 17.05 12.71
N ASN A 322 -7.99 16.16 13.40
CA ASN A 322 -7.73 14.73 13.36
C ASN A 322 -8.54 13.97 12.28
N LYS A 323 -9.44 14.65 11.56
CA LYS A 323 -10.25 14.01 10.53
C LYS A 323 -9.53 13.99 9.19
N LEU A 324 -9.51 12.83 8.56
CA LEU A 324 -9.01 12.60 7.21
C LEU A 324 -10.20 12.67 6.24
N ILE A 325 -10.26 13.74 5.47
CA ILE A 325 -11.30 13.97 4.46
C ILE A 325 -10.81 13.41 3.13
N VAL A 326 -11.44 12.39 2.61
CA VAL A 326 -11.12 11.78 1.32
C VAL A 326 -12.05 12.35 0.26
N TRP A 327 -11.50 13.16 -0.64
CA TRP A 327 -12.22 13.84 -1.71
C TRP A 327 -12.53 12.92 -2.88
N GLU A 328 -11.53 12.14 -3.26
CA GLU A 328 -11.61 11.22 -4.39
C GLU A 328 -10.64 10.06 -4.17
N SER A 329 -11.03 8.87 -4.57
CA SER A 329 -10.19 7.69 -4.53
C SER A 329 -10.61 6.71 -5.60
N GLY A 330 -9.67 5.99 -6.18
CA GLY A 330 -9.97 5.01 -7.21
C GLY A 330 -8.77 4.19 -7.61
N GLY A 331 -9.02 3.22 -8.48
CA GLY A 331 -7.97 2.38 -9.04
C GLY A 331 -8.39 1.81 -10.38
N ASN A 332 -7.44 1.74 -11.30
CA ASN A 332 -7.68 1.23 -12.64
C ASN A 332 -6.42 0.60 -13.25
N PHE A 333 -6.58 -0.13 -14.35
CA PHE A 333 -5.51 -0.69 -15.18
C PHE A 333 -5.04 0.34 -16.22
N TRP A 334 -4.45 1.42 -15.75
CA TRP A 334 -4.00 2.50 -16.63
C TRP A 334 -2.67 2.21 -17.30
N GLN A 335 -2.54 2.64 -18.56
CA GLN A 335 -1.26 2.81 -19.22
C GLN A 335 -0.47 3.97 -18.58
N PRO A 336 0.86 4.01 -18.68
CA PRO A 336 1.66 5.10 -18.14
C PRO A 336 1.21 6.50 -18.59
N SER A 337 0.81 6.66 -19.86
CA SER A 337 0.29 7.94 -20.37
C SER A 337 -1.06 8.33 -19.75
N GLU A 338 -1.91 7.36 -19.41
CA GLU A 338 -3.18 7.63 -18.74
C GLU A 338 -2.96 8.04 -17.28
N ILE A 339 -1.98 7.43 -16.58
CA ILE A 339 -1.58 7.84 -15.23
C ILE A 339 -1.09 9.28 -15.24
N VAL A 340 -0.20 9.62 -16.20
CA VAL A 340 0.32 10.98 -16.37
C VAL A 340 -0.82 11.97 -16.58
N ASN A 341 -1.73 11.73 -17.54
CA ASN A 341 -2.86 12.60 -17.80
C ASN A 341 -3.80 12.75 -16.58
N HIS A 342 -4.04 11.66 -15.84
CA HIS A 342 -4.85 11.68 -14.64
C HIS A 342 -4.19 12.54 -13.53
N ILE A 343 -2.88 12.47 -13.36
CA ILE A 343 -2.13 13.32 -12.42
C ILE A 343 -2.33 14.81 -12.76
N PHE A 344 -2.27 15.18 -14.05
CA PHE A 344 -2.56 16.57 -14.47
C PHE A 344 -4.00 16.97 -14.17
N SER A 345 -4.98 16.11 -14.45
CA SER A 345 -6.38 16.36 -14.14
C SER A 345 -6.62 16.59 -12.64
N ILE A 346 -5.99 15.77 -11.78
CA ILE A 346 -6.05 15.94 -10.32
C ILE A 346 -5.37 17.25 -9.90
N ASN A 347 -4.24 17.60 -10.53
CA ASN A 347 -3.55 18.86 -10.26
C ASN A 347 -4.42 20.08 -10.60
N GLU A 348 -5.09 20.08 -11.74
CA GLU A 348 -6.01 21.15 -12.15
C GLU A 348 -7.25 21.22 -11.24
N LYS A 349 -7.85 20.07 -10.95
CA LYS A 349 -9.10 19.99 -10.18
C LYS A 349 -8.93 20.37 -8.71
N TYR A 350 -7.86 19.90 -8.08
CA TYR A 350 -7.69 19.99 -6.63
C TYR A 350 -6.59 20.93 -6.18
N ASN A 351 -5.70 21.32 -7.06
CA ASN A 351 -4.52 22.16 -6.76
C ASN A 351 -3.74 21.65 -5.52
N PRO A 352 -3.31 20.36 -5.48
CA PRO A 352 -2.73 19.75 -4.28
C PRO A 352 -1.38 20.39 -3.92
N ILE A 353 -1.08 20.44 -2.61
CA ILE A 353 0.22 20.92 -2.11
C ILE A 353 1.35 19.99 -2.57
N PHE A 354 1.10 18.68 -2.58
CA PHE A 354 1.97 17.72 -3.24
C PHE A 354 1.17 16.55 -3.81
N ILE A 355 1.77 15.92 -4.81
CA ILE A 355 1.33 14.66 -5.39
C ILE A 355 2.44 13.64 -5.12
N ALA A 356 2.20 12.76 -4.14
CA ALA A 356 3.14 11.72 -3.80
C ALA A 356 2.99 10.54 -4.75
N VAL A 357 4.11 10.06 -5.32
CA VAL A 357 4.15 8.92 -6.24
C VAL A 357 5.12 7.88 -5.72
N GLU A 358 4.65 6.63 -5.57
CA GLU A 358 5.52 5.51 -5.19
C GLU A 358 6.47 5.19 -6.33
N LYS A 359 7.80 5.28 -6.07
CA LYS A 359 8.81 5.27 -7.15
C LYS A 359 9.48 3.92 -7.40
N ASP A 360 9.27 2.91 -6.58
CA ASP A 360 10.02 1.65 -6.62
C ASP A 360 10.04 1.00 -8.01
N GLY A 361 11.12 1.31 -8.77
CA GLY A 361 11.34 0.82 -10.13
C GLY A 361 10.45 1.45 -11.21
N LEU A 362 9.86 2.63 -10.97
CA LEU A 362 8.97 3.34 -11.90
C LEU A 362 9.53 4.68 -12.38
N GLU A 363 10.80 4.97 -12.08
CA GLU A 363 11.45 6.24 -12.46
C GLU A 363 11.33 6.51 -13.97
N GLU A 364 11.68 5.53 -14.80
CA GLU A 364 11.66 5.67 -16.27
C GLU A 364 10.24 5.61 -16.86
N PHE A 365 9.33 4.88 -16.20
CA PHE A 365 7.98 4.64 -16.75
C PHE A 365 6.96 5.74 -16.41
N ILE A 366 7.10 6.39 -15.26
CA ILE A 366 6.13 7.37 -14.77
C ILE A 366 6.80 8.73 -14.51
N LEU A 367 7.86 8.78 -13.70
CA LEU A 367 8.40 10.05 -13.24
C LEU A 367 9.08 10.86 -14.36
N GLN A 368 9.84 10.21 -15.23
CA GLN A 368 10.45 10.91 -16.40
C GLN A 368 9.39 11.39 -17.40
N PRO A 369 8.45 10.58 -17.89
CA PRO A 369 7.35 11.04 -18.73
C PRO A 369 6.53 12.17 -18.09
N LEU A 370 6.30 12.11 -16.78
CA LEU A 370 5.57 13.14 -16.05
C LEU A 370 6.32 14.47 -16.06
N ARG A 371 7.64 14.47 -15.80
CA ARG A 371 8.49 15.67 -15.87
C ARG A 371 8.56 16.25 -17.29
N GLN A 372 8.70 15.38 -18.30
CA GLN A 372 8.72 15.82 -19.71
C GLN A 372 7.39 16.47 -20.13
N GLU A 373 6.28 15.87 -19.71
CA GLU A 373 4.96 16.40 -20.04
C GLU A 373 4.68 17.69 -19.26
N ALA A 374 5.15 17.82 -18.01
CA ALA A 374 5.07 19.06 -17.24
C ALA A 374 5.81 20.22 -17.95
N THR A 375 7.01 19.96 -18.48
CA THR A 375 7.75 20.93 -19.27
C THR A 375 7.00 21.34 -20.54
N LYS A 376 6.43 20.38 -21.29
CA LYS A 376 5.64 20.67 -22.49
C LYS A 376 4.40 21.54 -22.21
N ARG A 377 3.70 21.24 -21.09
CA ARG A 377 2.49 21.99 -20.67
C ARG A 377 2.83 23.28 -19.93
N ASN A 378 4.09 23.58 -19.77
CA ASN A 378 4.57 24.73 -18.96
C ASN A 378 3.92 24.78 -17.58
N THR A 379 3.80 23.62 -16.93
CA THR A 379 3.12 23.44 -15.64
C THR A 379 4.07 22.81 -14.65
N ILE A 380 4.14 23.36 -13.44
CA ILE A 380 4.91 22.77 -12.34
C ILE A 380 3.98 21.88 -11.52
N LEU A 381 4.33 20.59 -11.50
CA LEU A 381 3.65 19.61 -10.64
C LEU A 381 4.41 19.48 -9.32
N PRO A 382 3.73 19.58 -8.16
CA PRO A 382 4.36 19.42 -6.86
C PRO A 382 4.60 17.92 -6.54
N ILE A 383 5.45 17.27 -7.32
CA ILE A 383 5.71 15.83 -7.19
C ILE A 383 6.59 15.56 -5.98
N LYS A 384 6.20 14.58 -5.18
CA LYS A 384 6.94 14.05 -4.03
C LYS A 384 7.18 12.56 -4.20
N ASP A 385 8.43 12.17 -4.32
CA ASP A 385 8.79 10.75 -4.41
C ASP A 385 8.63 10.07 -3.06
N ILE A 386 7.94 8.93 -3.04
CA ILE A 386 7.79 8.08 -1.86
C ILE A 386 8.25 6.65 -2.15
N ARG A 387 8.68 5.94 -1.11
CA ARG A 387 9.13 4.54 -1.22
C ARG A 387 8.06 3.58 -0.72
N ALA A 388 7.99 2.40 -1.34
CA ALA A 388 7.12 1.33 -0.90
C ALA A 388 7.37 0.95 0.57
N PRO A 389 6.32 0.73 1.37
CA PRO A 389 6.47 0.31 2.75
C PRO A 389 6.94 -1.16 2.81
N LYS A 390 7.77 -1.48 3.79
CA LYS A 390 8.01 -2.88 4.17
C LYS A 390 6.76 -3.39 4.88
N GLY A 391 6.17 -4.50 4.39
CA GLY A 391 4.95 -5.06 4.98
C GLY A 391 3.68 -4.26 4.64
N LYS A 392 3.26 -4.26 3.36
CA LYS A 392 2.05 -3.53 2.88
C LYS A 392 0.79 -3.84 3.71
N ILE A 393 0.63 -5.06 4.20
CA ILE A 393 -0.55 -5.45 4.98
C ILE A 393 -0.63 -4.71 6.31
N ASP A 394 0.47 -4.69 7.08
CA ASP A 394 0.50 -4.00 8.37
C ASP A 394 0.42 -2.48 8.18
N PHE A 395 0.99 -1.99 7.08
CA PHE A 395 0.90 -0.58 6.70
C PHE A 395 -0.55 -0.13 6.45
N ILE A 396 -1.35 -0.94 5.74
CA ILE A 396 -2.77 -0.66 5.50
C ILE A 396 -3.59 -0.87 6.79
N ARG A 397 -3.28 -1.91 7.58
CA ARG A 397 -3.96 -2.18 8.85
C ARG A 397 -3.86 -1.02 9.83
N ALA A 398 -2.80 -0.23 9.77
CA ALA A 398 -2.65 0.99 10.58
C ALA A 398 -3.74 2.05 10.34
N LEU A 399 -4.55 1.93 9.28
CA LEU A 399 -5.74 2.76 9.07
C LEU A 399 -6.95 2.33 9.91
N GLU A 400 -6.98 1.10 10.43
CA GLU A 400 -8.15 0.56 11.15
C GLU A 400 -8.62 1.46 12.31
N PRO A 401 -7.74 1.98 13.20
CA PRO A 401 -8.17 2.86 14.27
C PRO A 401 -8.89 4.12 13.78
N PHE A 402 -8.42 4.73 12.68
CA PHE A 402 -9.04 5.93 12.10
C PHE A 402 -10.44 5.65 11.56
N PHE A 403 -10.64 4.51 10.90
CA PHE A 403 -11.95 4.10 10.42
C PHE A 403 -12.89 3.76 11.58
N LYS A 404 -12.43 3.01 12.59
CA LYS A 404 -13.22 2.69 13.80
C LYS A 404 -13.63 3.93 14.57
N ALA A 405 -12.75 4.91 14.71
CA ALA A 405 -13.03 6.18 15.38
C ALA A 405 -13.96 7.09 14.55
N GLY A 406 -14.25 6.74 13.28
CA GLY A 406 -15.02 7.60 12.38
C GLY A 406 -14.29 8.88 11.98
N GLU A 407 -12.96 8.84 12.02
CA GLU A 407 -12.09 9.97 11.64
C GLU A 407 -11.84 10.03 10.14
N VAL A 408 -12.12 8.96 9.39
CA VAL A 408 -12.07 8.96 7.92
C VAL A 408 -13.45 9.30 7.38
N ILE A 409 -13.52 10.41 6.67
CA ILE A 409 -14.75 10.90 6.03
C ILE A 409 -14.61 10.80 4.52
N LEU A 410 -15.49 10.03 3.89
CA LEU A 410 -15.55 9.89 2.44
C LEU A 410 -16.54 10.94 1.89
N VAL A 411 -16.08 11.84 1.03
CA VAL A 411 -16.94 12.86 0.44
C VAL A 411 -17.77 12.23 -0.67
N PRO A 412 -19.11 12.23 -0.61
CA PRO A 412 -19.95 11.63 -1.62
C PRO A 412 -19.71 12.29 -2.99
N ASN A 413 -19.25 11.50 -3.96
CA ASN A 413 -19.07 11.93 -5.34
C ASN A 413 -19.28 10.73 -6.27
N ASN A 414 -20.48 10.54 -6.79
CA ASN A 414 -20.85 9.41 -7.66
C ASN A 414 -20.21 8.08 -7.22
N ASP A 415 -19.30 7.52 -8.02
CA ASP A 415 -18.66 6.24 -7.80
C ASP A 415 -17.25 6.36 -7.18
N ALA A 416 -16.87 7.55 -6.74
CA ALA A 416 -15.49 7.91 -6.39
C ALA A 416 -14.81 7.07 -5.31
N HIS A 417 -15.57 6.34 -4.46
CA HIS A 417 -14.99 5.54 -3.38
C HIS A 417 -15.34 4.04 -3.47
N LYS A 418 -16.04 3.60 -4.53
CA LYS A 418 -16.45 2.19 -4.67
C LYS A 418 -15.27 1.23 -4.63
N THR A 419 -14.18 1.54 -5.34
CA THR A 419 -12.99 0.71 -5.37
C THR A 419 -12.28 0.66 -4.02
N LEU A 420 -12.13 1.80 -3.34
CA LEU A 420 -11.52 1.88 -2.01
C LEU A 420 -12.30 1.02 -1.00
N THR A 421 -13.59 1.23 -0.88
CA THR A 421 -14.42 0.54 0.10
C THR A 421 -14.52 -0.96 -0.18
N ALA A 422 -14.66 -1.35 -1.46
CA ALA A 422 -14.64 -2.77 -1.84
C ALA A 422 -13.29 -3.45 -1.52
N GLN A 423 -12.16 -2.76 -1.74
CA GLN A 423 -10.85 -3.30 -1.40
C GLN A 423 -10.62 -3.37 0.12
N LEU A 424 -11.11 -2.40 0.89
CA LEU A 424 -11.07 -2.42 2.37
C LEU A 424 -11.98 -3.52 2.95
N GLU A 425 -13.18 -3.70 2.44
CA GLU A 425 -14.10 -4.77 2.87
C GLU A 425 -13.51 -6.17 2.65
N ASN A 426 -12.70 -6.34 1.61
CA ASN A 426 -12.03 -7.59 1.29
C ASN A 426 -10.61 -7.69 1.84
N PHE A 427 -10.12 -6.67 2.56
CA PHE A 427 -8.79 -6.69 3.16
C PHE A 427 -8.67 -7.79 4.23
N PRO A 428 -7.55 -8.54 4.29
CA PRO A 428 -6.31 -8.40 3.51
C PRO A 428 -6.27 -9.18 2.19
N THR A 429 -7.32 -9.84 1.77
CA THR A 429 -7.33 -10.93 0.78
C THR A 429 -7.59 -10.48 -0.66
N GLY A 430 -8.16 -9.30 -0.84
CA GLY A 430 -8.43 -8.71 -2.15
C GLY A 430 -7.25 -7.93 -2.73
N ARG A 431 -7.56 -7.09 -3.71
CA ARG A 431 -6.66 -6.02 -4.16
C ARG A 431 -6.56 -4.98 -3.05
N ILE A 432 -5.38 -4.39 -2.91
CA ILE A 432 -5.06 -3.46 -1.83
C ILE A 432 -4.43 -2.15 -2.33
N ASP A 433 -4.49 -1.90 -3.63
CA ASP A 433 -3.76 -0.80 -4.29
C ASP A 433 -4.27 0.58 -3.82
N VAL A 434 -5.60 0.76 -3.75
CA VAL A 434 -6.21 2.01 -3.27
C VAL A 434 -6.07 2.18 -1.75
N PRO A 435 -6.32 1.15 -0.90
CA PRO A 435 -5.96 1.18 0.51
C PRO A 435 -4.49 1.49 0.78
N ASN A 436 -3.54 0.97 -0.05
CA ASN A 436 -2.12 1.27 0.07
C ASN A 436 -1.85 2.77 -0.16
N ALA A 437 -2.45 3.36 -1.20
CA ALA A 437 -2.34 4.80 -1.43
C ALA A 437 -2.90 5.62 -0.26
N LEU A 438 -4.04 5.22 0.33
CA LEU A 438 -4.62 5.90 1.50
C LEU A 438 -3.75 5.78 2.75
N ALA A 439 -3.08 4.64 2.94
CA ALA A 439 -2.26 4.37 4.12
C ALA A 439 -1.04 5.30 4.25
N TYR A 440 -0.66 6.00 3.20
CA TYR A 440 0.35 7.05 3.27
C TYR A 440 -0.13 8.34 3.95
N ALA A 441 -1.45 8.60 3.99
CA ALA A 441 -1.98 9.86 4.51
C ALA A 441 -1.52 10.21 5.93
N PRO A 442 -1.49 9.29 6.92
CA PRO A 442 -0.98 9.58 8.25
C PRO A 442 0.52 9.93 8.29
N ARG A 443 1.33 9.36 7.38
CA ARG A 443 2.78 9.59 7.32
C ARG A 443 3.15 10.86 6.55
N LEU A 444 2.27 11.32 5.69
CA LEU A 444 2.47 12.49 4.84
C LEU A 444 1.75 13.73 5.41
N ARG A 445 1.37 13.69 6.67
CA ARG A 445 0.77 14.83 7.36
C ARG A 445 1.78 15.98 7.44
N ILE A 446 1.33 17.18 7.09
CA ILE A 446 2.09 18.42 7.30
C ILE A 446 1.79 18.99 8.69
N GLY A 447 2.69 19.84 9.18
CA GLY A 447 2.49 20.59 10.43
C GLY A 447 1.49 21.74 10.29
N ALA A 448 1.45 22.59 11.28
CA ALA A 448 0.60 23.76 11.26
C ALA A 448 1.01 24.71 10.12
N PRO A 449 0.06 25.25 9.33
CA PRO A 449 0.35 26.23 8.32
C PRO A 449 0.92 27.52 8.96
N VAL A 450 1.83 28.18 8.25
CA VAL A 450 2.38 29.45 8.72
C VAL A 450 1.30 30.54 8.79
N TYR A 451 0.31 30.46 7.92
CA TYR A 451 -0.80 31.40 7.80
C TYR A 451 -2.15 30.76 8.15
N GLU A 452 -2.35 30.50 9.45
CA GLU A 452 -3.55 29.82 9.96
C GLU A 452 -4.87 30.59 9.71
N ASP A 453 -4.80 31.91 9.54
CA ASP A 453 -5.97 32.78 9.34
C ASP A 453 -6.41 32.88 7.85
N PHE A 454 -5.74 32.17 6.95
CA PHE A 454 -6.15 32.13 5.54
C PHE A 454 -7.46 31.35 5.38
N ALA A 455 -8.41 31.94 4.67
CA ALA A 455 -9.73 31.36 4.44
C ALA A 455 -10.26 31.71 3.05
N ASN A 456 -11.34 31.07 2.62
CA ASN A 456 -11.98 31.27 1.31
C ASN A 456 -12.29 32.73 0.99
N GLU A 457 -12.62 33.52 2.01
CA GLU A 457 -12.94 34.94 1.90
C GLU A 457 -11.79 35.81 1.36
N HIS A 458 -10.57 35.27 1.39
CA HIS A 458 -9.39 35.95 0.81
C HIS A 458 -9.26 35.70 -0.69
N VAL A 459 -9.97 34.70 -1.22
CA VAL A 459 -9.92 34.39 -2.65
C VAL A 459 -11.04 35.10 -3.38
N VAL A 460 -10.66 35.98 -4.29
CA VAL A 460 -11.59 36.86 -5.03
C VAL A 460 -11.41 36.57 -6.51
N PRO A 461 -12.39 35.92 -7.16
CA PRO A 461 -12.37 35.76 -8.60
C PRO A 461 -12.36 37.10 -9.32
N GLU A 462 -11.59 37.24 -10.37
CA GLU A 462 -11.53 38.43 -11.23
C GLU A 462 -11.24 39.73 -10.44
N LEU A 463 -10.07 39.77 -9.79
CA LEU A 463 -9.63 40.95 -9.05
C LEU A 463 -9.49 42.17 -9.96
N ASP A 464 -10.23 43.22 -9.62
CA ASP A 464 -10.12 44.49 -10.29
C ASP A 464 -8.73 45.14 -10.13
N LEU A 465 -8.18 45.65 -11.24
CA LEU A 465 -6.95 46.43 -11.22
C LEU A 465 -7.18 47.77 -10.53
N VAL A 466 -6.29 48.17 -9.65
CA VAL A 466 -6.38 49.47 -8.98
C VAL A 466 -5.77 50.55 -9.90
N PRO A 467 -6.59 51.48 -10.40
CA PRO A 467 -6.08 52.59 -11.23
C PRO A 467 -5.04 53.43 -10.47
N ASN A 468 -3.99 53.85 -11.16
CA ASN A 468 -2.93 54.75 -10.63
C ASN A 468 -2.03 54.17 -9.55
N GLU A 469 -2.23 52.91 -9.09
CA GLU A 469 -1.31 52.22 -8.20
C GLU A 469 -0.24 51.44 -9.00
N PRO A 470 1.02 51.45 -8.55
CA PRO A 470 2.07 50.66 -9.20
C PRO A 470 1.88 49.18 -9.02
N PHE A 471 2.38 48.40 -9.98
CA PHE A 471 2.52 46.95 -9.82
C PHE A 471 3.84 46.62 -9.15
N TYR A 472 3.77 45.64 -8.25
CA TYR A 472 4.92 45.07 -7.55
C TYR A 472 5.06 43.63 -7.97
N MET A 473 6.28 43.24 -8.32
CA MET A 473 6.66 41.85 -8.55
C MET A 473 7.62 41.43 -7.43
N ALA A 474 7.12 40.67 -6.46
CA ALA A 474 7.94 40.09 -5.43
C ALA A 474 8.66 38.85 -5.98
N VAL A 475 9.98 38.85 -6.02
CA VAL A 475 10.80 37.80 -6.62
C VAL A 475 11.67 37.17 -5.53
N ASN A 476 11.77 35.85 -5.52
CA ASN A 476 12.76 35.11 -4.75
C ASN A 476 13.31 33.96 -5.58
N ALA A 477 14.50 33.46 -5.22
CA ALA A 477 15.12 32.35 -5.92
C ALA A 477 15.93 31.44 -5.00
N THR A 478 16.04 30.20 -5.41
CA THR A 478 17.05 29.25 -4.93
C THR A 478 18.12 29.06 -6.01
N ALA A 479 19.06 28.18 -5.80
CA ALA A 479 20.07 27.86 -6.83
C ALA A 479 19.45 27.25 -8.11
N THR A 480 18.25 26.67 -8.01
CA THR A 480 17.63 25.86 -9.08
C THR A 480 16.20 26.26 -9.39
N SER A 481 15.67 27.34 -8.82
CA SER A 481 14.30 27.78 -9.06
C SER A 481 14.13 29.27 -8.83
N LEU A 482 13.17 29.86 -9.53
CA LEU A 482 12.73 31.24 -9.35
C LEU A 482 11.22 31.25 -9.10
N THR A 483 10.80 32.10 -8.16
CA THR A 483 9.39 32.37 -7.87
C THR A 483 9.12 33.86 -7.96
N ALA A 484 7.96 34.24 -8.50
CA ALA A 484 7.52 35.62 -8.58
C ALA A 484 6.04 35.73 -8.25
N ILE A 485 5.66 36.80 -7.58
CA ILE A 485 4.27 37.14 -7.24
C ILE A 485 3.98 38.54 -7.74
N LEU A 486 2.92 38.69 -8.53
CA LEU A 486 2.45 40.00 -8.98
C LEU A 486 1.34 40.53 -8.10
N CYS A 487 1.50 41.70 -7.55
CA CYS A 487 0.49 42.31 -6.70
C CYS A 487 0.44 43.85 -6.84
N GLN A 488 -0.66 44.41 -6.34
CA GLN A 488 -0.81 45.83 -6.07
C GLN A 488 -1.09 46.05 -4.59
N PHE A 489 -0.62 47.12 -4.03
CA PHE A 489 -0.91 47.55 -2.68
C PHE A 489 -1.60 48.90 -2.66
N SER A 490 -2.80 49.00 -2.11
CA SER A 490 -3.58 50.23 -2.05
C SER A 490 -4.40 50.30 -0.77
N ARG A 491 -4.26 51.42 -0.04
CA ARG A 491 -5.09 51.73 1.15
C ARG A 491 -5.15 50.59 2.19
N GLY A 492 -4.04 49.92 2.45
CA GLY A 492 -3.97 48.83 3.40
C GLY A 492 -4.45 47.46 2.91
N THR A 493 -4.81 47.34 1.63
CA THR A 493 -5.20 46.11 0.96
C THR A 493 -4.14 45.69 -0.03
N ILE A 494 -3.71 44.42 0.03
CA ILE A 494 -2.90 43.77 -0.99
C ILE A 494 -3.77 42.92 -1.91
N ARG A 495 -3.57 43.06 -3.22
CA ARG A 495 -4.21 42.26 -4.26
C ARG A 495 -3.16 41.49 -5.00
N ILE A 496 -3.24 40.17 -4.96
CA ILE A 496 -2.32 39.23 -5.61
C ILE A 496 -3.02 38.66 -6.83
N TYR A 497 -2.51 38.99 -8.02
CA TYR A 497 -3.15 38.67 -9.30
C TYR A 497 -2.68 37.37 -9.92
N THR A 498 -1.40 37.10 -9.85
CA THR A 498 -0.80 35.89 -10.43
C THR A 498 0.51 35.57 -9.74
N ASP A 499 0.96 34.34 -9.92
CA ASP A 499 2.30 33.93 -9.58
C ASP A 499 3.01 33.29 -10.79
N TYR A 500 4.32 33.17 -10.68
CA TYR A 500 5.16 32.47 -11.64
C TYR A 500 6.22 31.67 -10.88
N VAL A 501 6.34 30.42 -11.24
CA VAL A 501 7.34 29.53 -10.66
C VAL A 501 8.03 28.79 -11.79
N ALA A 502 9.35 28.77 -11.78
CA ALA A 502 10.14 28.05 -12.76
C ALA A 502 11.30 27.31 -12.10
N GLU A 503 11.54 26.10 -12.53
CA GLU A 503 12.75 25.35 -12.22
C GLU A 503 13.83 25.69 -13.26
N GLY A 504 15.09 25.77 -12.82
CA GLY A 504 16.23 26.10 -13.67
C GLY A 504 17.07 27.25 -13.11
N ASP A 505 18.04 27.71 -13.91
CA ASP A 505 18.88 28.85 -13.55
C ASP A 505 18.02 30.11 -13.41
N PRO A 506 17.99 30.75 -12.23
CA PRO A 506 17.24 32.00 -12.02
C PRO A 506 17.59 33.11 -13.01
N ALA A 507 18.82 33.17 -13.51
CA ALA A 507 19.25 34.13 -14.49
C ALA A 507 18.52 33.96 -15.83
N LEU A 508 18.17 32.74 -16.21
CA LEU A 508 17.45 32.46 -17.46
C LEU A 508 15.93 32.56 -17.29
N THR A 509 15.42 32.32 -16.09
CA THR A 509 13.98 32.29 -15.80
C THR A 509 13.39 33.64 -15.39
N LEU A 510 14.21 34.62 -15.03
CA LEU A 510 13.75 35.94 -14.60
C LEU A 510 13.06 36.74 -15.76
N ALA A 511 13.60 36.70 -16.96
CA ALA A 511 13.00 37.39 -18.09
C ALA A 511 11.62 36.82 -18.48
N PRO A 512 11.41 35.52 -18.57
CA PRO A 512 10.09 34.92 -18.72
C PRO A 512 9.13 35.28 -17.58
N ALA A 513 9.59 35.33 -16.32
CA ALA A 513 8.76 35.72 -15.17
C ALA A 513 8.27 37.18 -15.30
N ILE A 514 9.14 38.11 -15.70
CA ILE A 514 8.77 39.48 -15.93
C ILE A 514 7.76 39.59 -17.09
N GLN A 515 7.98 38.87 -18.20
CA GLN A 515 7.03 38.85 -19.33
C GLN A 515 5.66 38.32 -18.90
N HIS A 516 5.62 37.23 -18.12
CA HIS A 516 4.37 36.71 -17.58
C HIS A 516 3.62 37.74 -16.73
N CYS A 517 4.30 38.39 -15.78
CA CYS A 517 3.68 39.43 -14.95
C CYS A 517 3.18 40.62 -15.76
N GLN A 518 3.86 40.98 -16.85
CA GLN A 518 3.50 42.11 -17.71
C GLN A 518 2.20 41.92 -18.47
N LEU A 519 1.79 40.69 -18.75
CA LEU A 519 0.49 40.41 -19.36
C LEU A 519 -0.67 41.00 -18.52
N TYR A 520 -0.46 41.10 -17.20
CA TYR A 520 -1.45 41.65 -16.27
C TYR A 520 -1.31 43.14 -16.05
N CYS A 521 -0.16 43.77 -16.35
CA CYS A 521 0.11 45.15 -16.02
C CYS A 521 -0.47 46.17 -17.02
N GLY A 522 -0.96 45.73 -18.19
CA GLY A 522 -1.50 46.62 -19.19
C GLY A 522 -0.51 47.69 -19.66
N GLY A 523 0.79 47.39 -19.72
CA GLY A 523 1.86 48.32 -20.11
C GLY A 523 2.32 49.29 -19.01
N LYS A 524 1.81 49.19 -17.77
CA LYS A 524 2.24 50.03 -16.65
C LYS A 524 3.62 49.62 -16.12
N PRO A 525 4.37 50.54 -15.48
CA PRO A 525 5.67 50.24 -14.87
C PRO A 525 5.58 49.16 -13.81
N LEU A 526 6.55 48.26 -13.77
CA LEU A 526 6.68 47.17 -12.82
C LEU A 526 7.83 47.45 -11.86
N LYS A 527 7.55 47.42 -10.54
CA LYS A 527 8.56 47.50 -9.49
C LYS A 527 8.92 46.11 -9.04
N LEU A 528 10.14 45.65 -9.27
CA LEU A 528 10.63 44.35 -8.88
C LEU A 528 11.30 44.41 -7.51
N ILE A 529 10.87 43.59 -6.56
CA ILE A 529 11.38 43.54 -5.21
C ILE A 529 11.95 42.15 -4.93
N ALA A 530 13.21 42.12 -4.49
CA ALA A 530 13.91 40.91 -4.11
C ALA A 530 14.40 40.98 -2.64
N PRO A 531 14.43 39.87 -1.88
CA PRO A 531 15.01 39.87 -0.56
C PRO A 531 16.46 40.36 -0.54
N LYS A 532 16.86 41.02 0.54
CA LYS A 532 18.17 41.63 0.70
C LYS A 532 19.33 40.70 0.34
N GLN A 533 19.25 39.47 0.78
CA GLN A 533 20.27 38.45 0.55
C GLN A 533 20.47 38.05 -0.91
N HIS A 534 19.47 38.28 -1.77
CA HIS A 534 19.49 37.93 -3.18
C HIS A 534 19.59 39.16 -4.09
N PHE A 535 19.53 40.36 -3.53
CA PHE A 535 19.47 41.61 -4.27
C PHE A 535 20.66 41.78 -5.24
N ALA A 536 21.88 41.55 -4.75
CA ALA A 536 23.07 41.71 -5.58
C ALA A 536 23.13 40.69 -6.74
N HIS A 537 22.56 39.52 -6.58
CA HIS A 537 22.50 38.48 -7.63
C HIS A 537 21.60 38.93 -8.79
N TYR A 538 20.45 39.51 -8.49
CA TYR A 538 19.49 39.99 -9.52
C TYR A 538 19.96 41.25 -10.25
N ASP A 539 20.68 42.13 -9.56
CA ASP A 539 21.17 43.37 -10.16
C ASP A 539 22.18 43.11 -11.31
N ASN A 540 22.98 42.08 -11.20
CA ASN A 540 24.06 41.82 -12.13
C ASN A 540 23.67 41.00 -13.39
N ILE A 541 22.71 40.10 -13.34
CA ILE A 541 22.50 39.05 -14.35
C ILE A 541 21.17 39.20 -15.13
N GLY A 542 20.05 39.33 -14.46
CA GLY A 542 18.73 39.21 -15.12
C GLY A 542 18.12 40.57 -15.51
N LEU A 543 18.34 41.58 -14.70
CA LEU A 543 17.67 42.87 -14.86
C LEU A 543 18.18 43.70 -16.01
N ARG A 544 19.48 43.65 -16.32
CA ARG A 544 20.04 44.37 -17.46
C ARG A 544 19.50 43.85 -18.79
N ALA A 545 19.19 42.56 -18.87
CA ALA A 545 18.58 41.98 -20.05
C ALA A 545 17.06 42.27 -20.11
N ALA A 546 16.35 42.18 -18.99
CA ALA A 546 14.92 42.44 -18.92
C ALA A 546 14.58 43.93 -18.94
N ALA A 547 15.39 44.79 -18.33
CA ALA A 547 15.22 46.26 -18.36
C ALA A 547 15.41 46.86 -19.73
N ARG A 548 16.05 46.19 -20.68
CA ARG A 548 16.11 46.63 -22.09
C ARG A 548 14.76 46.55 -22.80
N ALA A 549 13.86 45.71 -22.34
CA ALA A 549 12.57 45.51 -23.00
C ALA A 549 11.42 46.24 -22.32
N ILE A 550 11.50 46.58 -21.01
CA ILE A 550 10.36 47.09 -20.22
C ILE A 550 10.84 47.96 -19.05
N PRO A 551 10.14 49.08 -18.76
CA PRO A 551 10.47 49.92 -17.59
C PRO A 551 10.26 49.14 -16.28
N THR A 552 11.33 48.56 -15.76
CA THR A 552 11.34 47.80 -14.52
C THR A 552 12.33 48.45 -13.55
N THR A 553 11.88 48.75 -12.34
CA THR A 553 12.73 49.29 -11.26
C THR A 553 13.00 48.18 -10.26
N LEU A 554 14.27 47.89 -9.95
CA LEU A 554 14.66 46.95 -8.93
C LEU A 554 14.74 47.62 -7.54
N MET A 555 14.15 47.03 -6.54
CA MET A 555 14.16 47.50 -5.16
C MET A 555 14.56 46.39 -4.22
N GLN A 556 15.38 46.72 -3.20
CA GLN A 556 15.74 45.79 -2.16
C GLN A 556 14.56 45.60 -1.17
N GLY A 557 14.16 44.37 -0.92
CA GLY A 557 13.12 44.02 0.04
C GLY A 557 13.51 44.28 1.49
N GLY A 558 12.53 44.40 2.36
CA GLY A 558 12.70 44.56 3.80
C GLY A 558 12.99 43.27 4.56
N ASP A 559 12.94 43.37 5.88
CA ASP A 559 13.12 42.21 6.80
C ASP A 559 11.94 41.23 6.69
N GLN A 560 12.21 40.01 6.28
CA GLN A 560 11.21 38.96 6.07
C GLN A 560 10.39 38.65 7.34
N HIS A 561 11.00 38.59 8.53
CA HIS A 561 10.28 38.31 9.78
C HIS A 561 9.26 39.41 10.10
N LYS A 562 9.59 40.67 9.81
CA LYS A 562 8.62 41.76 9.94
C LYS A 562 7.50 41.63 8.95
N GLY A 563 7.81 41.29 7.69
CA GLY A 563 6.84 41.06 6.62
C GLY A 563 5.89 39.89 6.94
N LEU A 564 6.39 38.80 7.48
CA LEU A 564 5.59 37.67 7.94
C LEU A 564 4.54 38.10 9.00
N GLY A 565 4.99 38.83 10.03
CA GLY A 565 4.09 39.33 11.08
C GLY A 565 3.01 40.25 10.53
N GLN A 566 3.37 41.10 9.54
CA GLN A 566 2.43 42.00 8.88
C GLN A 566 1.41 41.25 8.04
N PHE A 567 1.85 40.27 7.25
CA PHE A 567 0.94 39.50 6.43
C PHE A 567 -0.08 38.73 7.29
N ARG A 568 0.33 38.17 8.41
CA ARG A 568 -0.58 37.58 9.39
C ARG A 568 -1.60 38.58 9.94
N THR A 569 -1.16 39.79 10.23
CA THR A 569 -2.06 40.87 10.67
C THR A 569 -3.05 41.24 9.57
N MET A 570 -2.60 41.34 8.33
CA MET A 570 -3.46 41.66 7.19
C MET A 570 -4.48 40.56 6.88
N LEU A 571 -4.12 39.29 7.06
CA LEU A 571 -5.07 38.18 6.89
C LEU A 571 -6.27 38.28 7.87
N ARG A 572 -6.04 38.80 9.08
CA ARG A 572 -7.10 39.02 10.07
C ARG A 572 -7.90 40.29 9.82
N ALA A 573 -7.34 41.23 9.07
CA ALA A 573 -7.93 42.55 8.87
C ALA A 573 -8.99 42.58 7.78
N ALA A 574 -9.95 43.44 7.96
CA ALA A 574 -10.89 43.85 6.93
C ALA A 574 -10.76 45.34 6.66
N VAL A 575 -10.79 45.71 5.38
CA VAL A 575 -10.72 47.12 4.91
C VAL A 575 -11.99 47.38 4.10
N ARG A 576 -12.82 48.32 4.55
CA ARG A 576 -14.09 48.69 3.89
C ARG A 576 -15.02 47.53 3.59
N GLY A 577 -15.10 46.54 4.50
CA GLY A 577 -15.97 45.37 4.37
C GLY A 577 -15.41 44.22 3.53
N SER A 578 -14.18 44.36 3.00
CA SER A 578 -13.48 43.28 2.29
C SER A 578 -12.20 42.88 3.04
N ARG A 579 -11.70 41.66 2.82
CA ARG A 579 -10.43 41.23 3.41
C ARG A 579 -9.26 42.08 2.91
N ALA A 580 -8.33 42.41 3.82
CA ALA A 580 -7.14 43.20 3.48
C ALA A 580 -6.13 42.41 2.61
N VAL A 581 -6.24 41.12 2.53
CA VAL A 581 -5.54 40.25 1.58
C VAL A 581 -6.55 39.70 0.62
N GLN A 582 -6.33 39.90 -0.67
CA GLN A 582 -7.17 39.40 -1.77
C GLN A 582 -6.28 38.69 -2.78
N VAL A 583 -6.64 37.45 -3.12
CA VAL A 583 -5.85 36.57 -3.98
C VAL A 583 -6.72 36.09 -5.13
N ASP A 584 -6.25 36.28 -6.36
CA ASP A 584 -6.90 35.72 -7.55
C ASP A 584 -6.72 34.20 -7.60
N PRO A 585 -7.74 33.42 -8.02
CA PRO A 585 -7.60 31.98 -8.21
C PRO A 585 -6.46 31.56 -9.15
N GLY A 586 -6.03 32.42 -10.06
CA GLY A 586 -4.90 32.21 -10.97
C GLY A 586 -3.55 32.21 -10.25
N ALA A 587 -3.42 32.77 -9.04
CA ALA A 587 -2.22 32.70 -8.22
C ALA A 587 -2.12 31.35 -7.51
N THR A 588 -2.03 30.27 -8.27
CA THR A 588 -2.21 28.91 -7.80
C THR A 588 -1.16 28.45 -6.81
N PHE A 589 0.07 28.91 -6.95
CA PHE A 589 1.18 28.53 -6.09
C PHE A 589 1.14 29.30 -4.75
N VAL A 590 0.75 30.57 -4.78
CA VAL A 590 0.46 31.37 -3.58
C VAL A 590 -0.68 30.72 -2.79
N LEU A 591 -1.76 30.32 -3.45
CA LEU A 591 -2.89 29.64 -2.80
C LEU A 591 -2.47 28.34 -2.12
N ARG A 592 -1.62 27.53 -2.76
CA ARG A 592 -1.04 26.32 -2.14
C ARG A 592 -0.20 26.67 -0.91
N ALA A 593 0.64 27.70 -1.00
CA ALA A 593 1.46 28.15 0.12
C ALA A 593 0.62 28.57 1.31
N LEU A 594 -0.42 29.37 1.07
CA LEU A 594 -1.37 29.84 2.08
C LEU A 594 -2.23 28.74 2.68
N ALA A 595 -2.65 27.78 1.87
CA ALA A 595 -3.44 26.64 2.30
C ALA A 595 -2.65 25.62 3.16
N GLY A 596 -1.33 25.80 3.32
CA GLY A 596 -0.51 24.97 4.19
C GLY A 596 0.75 24.39 3.53
N GLY A 597 1.06 24.71 2.27
CA GLY A 597 2.33 24.35 1.66
C GLY A 597 3.52 25.01 2.37
N TYR A 598 3.31 26.21 2.91
CA TYR A 598 4.24 26.88 3.81
C TYR A 598 3.81 26.59 5.25
N ALA A 599 4.48 25.62 5.88
CA ALA A 599 4.10 25.07 7.17
C ALA A 599 5.32 24.81 8.07
N TYR A 600 5.07 24.68 9.35
CA TYR A 600 6.06 24.19 10.31
C TYR A 600 6.22 22.67 10.15
N ALA A 601 7.43 22.16 10.36
CA ALA A 601 7.65 20.72 10.40
C ALA A 601 7.04 20.11 11.68
N ILE A 602 6.64 18.85 11.61
CA ILE A 602 6.36 18.04 12.79
C ILE A 602 7.58 17.16 13.03
N ASP A 603 8.15 17.22 14.23
CA ASP A 603 9.26 16.35 14.61
C ASP A 603 8.78 14.92 14.95
N ARG A 604 9.73 14.04 15.28
CA ARG A 604 9.42 12.63 15.60
C ARG A 604 8.59 12.46 16.89
N THR A 605 8.50 13.49 17.71
CA THR A 605 7.72 13.50 18.96
C THR A 605 6.31 14.05 18.75
N GLY A 606 6.01 14.57 17.55
CA GLY A 606 4.75 15.22 17.24
C GLY A 606 4.73 16.73 17.56
N ALA A 607 5.85 17.31 18.01
CA ALA A 607 5.96 18.73 18.28
C ALA A 607 6.26 19.53 17.00
N LEU A 608 5.78 20.78 16.94
CA LEU A 608 6.07 21.68 15.83
C LEU A 608 7.52 22.19 15.93
N ALA A 609 8.22 22.21 14.83
CA ALA A 609 9.52 22.84 14.71
C ALA A 609 9.40 24.37 14.99
N PRO A 610 10.44 25.00 15.54
CA PRO A 610 10.40 26.43 15.83
C PRO A 610 10.46 27.31 14.58
N VAL A 611 10.87 26.75 13.44
CA VAL A 611 11.02 27.46 12.15
C VAL A 611 10.21 26.73 11.09
N PRO A 612 9.56 27.44 10.16
CA PRO A 612 8.90 26.84 9.01
C PRO A 612 9.85 26.02 8.14
N GLN A 613 9.31 25.02 7.45
CA GLN A 613 10.08 24.25 6.49
C GLN A 613 10.54 25.08 5.30
N GLU A 614 11.81 24.93 4.94
CA GLU A 614 12.32 25.47 3.67
C GLU A 614 11.86 24.58 2.50
N ASN A 615 11.08 25.15 1.61
CA ASN A 615 10.59 24.51 0.38
C ASN A 615 10.23 25.58 -0.67
N ALA A 616 9.75 25.19 -1.84
CA ALA A 616 9.35 26.12 -2.87
C ALA A 616 8.25 27.11 -2.43
N TYR A 617 7.37 26.69 -1.53
CA TYR A 617 6.31 27.55 -0.98
C TYR A 617 6.87 28.61 -0.02
N SER A 618 7.81 28.24 0.86
CA SER A 618 8.50 29.22 1.69
C SER A 618 9.29 30.22 0.86
N THR A 619 9.98 29.75 -0.19
CA THR A 619 10.70 30.63 -1.12
C THR A 619 9.77 31.64 -1.75
N THR A 620 8.59 31.23 -2.19
CA THR A 620 7.58 32.12 -2.78
C THR A 620 7.11 33.17 -1.77
N MET A 621 6.72 32.74 -0.58
CA MET A 621 6.19 33.65 0.44
C MET A 621 7.24 34.59 1.02
N ASN A 622 8.50 34.16 1.11
CA ASN A 622 9.60 35.01 1.56
C ASN A 622 9.78 36.25 0.65
N GLY A 623 9.56 36.13 -0.65
CA GLY A 623 9.54 37.27 -1.56
C GLY A 623 8.42 38.28 -1.23
N LEU A 624 7.21 37.77 -0.99
CA LEU A 624 6.06 38.58 -0.57
C LEU A 624 6.27 39.25 0.77
N GLU A 625 6.84 38.54 1.73
CA GLU A 625 7.16 39.05 3.07
C GLU A 625 8.19 40.19 2.99
N ALA A 626 9.20 40.06 2.15
CA ALA A 626 10.18 41.13 1.91
C ALA A 626 9.54 42.39 1.27
N LEU A 627 8.58 42.21 0.37
CA LEU A 627 7.79 43.31 -0.18
C LEU A 627 6.97 44.01 0.91
N LEU A 628 6.23 43.26 1.72
CA LEU A 628 5.37 43.84 2.75
C LEU A 628 6.15 44.59 3.83
N ALA A 629 7.33 44.09 4.21
CA ALA A 629 8.22 44.80 5.11
C ALA A 629 8.69 46.15 4.56
N LEU A 630 8.92 46.21 3.25
CA LEU A 630 9.29 47.47 2.56
C LEU A 630 8.12 48.44 2.50
N VAL A 631 6.93 47.95 2.14
CA VAL A 631 5.70 48.78 2.05
C VAL A 631 5.39 49.42 3.41
N SER A 632 5.48 48.68 4.48
CA SER A 632 5.13 49.17 5.83
C SER A 632 6.17 50.07 6.48
N SER A 633 7.42 50.03 6.00
CA SER A 633 8.44 50.97 6.48
C SER A 633 8.27 52.38 5.90
N GLY A 634 7.32 52.58 4.98
CA GLY A 634 7.13 53.88 4.30
C GLY A 634 8.19 54.19 3.23
N ASN A 635 9.17 53.29 3.07
CA ASN A 635 10.35 53.55 2.21
C ASN A 635 10.09 53.46 0.69
N LEU A 636 8.89 53.11 0.27
CA LEU A 636 8.53 53.11 -1.15
C LEU A 636 8.55 54.51 -1.79
N SER A 637 8.37 55.58 -0.98
CA SER A 637 8.39 56.95 -1.44
C SER A 637 9.77 57.64 -1.28
N GLU A 638 10.64 57.12 -0.40
CA GLU A 638 11.97 57.70 -0.18
C GLU A 638 13.02 57.21 -1.18
N ASP A 639 12.92 55.97 -1.66
CA ASP A 639 13.81 55.44 -2.71
C ASP A 639 13.65 56.12 -4.06
N GLU A 640 12.52 56.78 -4.33
CA GLU A 640 12.36 57.63 -5.51
C GLU A 640 13.23 58.91 -5.43
N LYS A 641 13.54 59.38 -4.24
CA LYS A 641 14.39 60.58 -4.01
C LYS A 641 15.90 60.28 -4.11
N ASN A 642 16.29 59.01 -3.85
CA ASN A 642 17.72 58.62 -3.82
C ASN A 642 18.17 57.83 -5.06
N SER A 643 17.33 57.70 -6.06
CA SER A 643 17.69 57.02 -7.31
C SER A 643 18.56 57.89 -8.21
N SER A 644 19.73 57.40 -8.55
CA SER A 644 20.56 58.02 -9.59
C SER A 644 20.19 57.46 -10.96
N TRP A 645 20.24 58.36 -11.96
CA TRP A 645 20.07 57.96 -13.35
C TRP A 645 21.39 57.41 -13.88
N ALA A 646 21.38 56.12 -14.34
CA ALA A 646 22.48 55.57 -15.10
C ALA A 646 22.12 55.57 -16.61
N THR A 647 23.13 55.71 -17.44
CA THR A 647 22.96 55.69 -18.90
C THR A 647 23.57 54.39 -19.45
N THR A 648 22.83 53.68 -20.27
CA THR A 648 23.34 52.50 -20.98
C THR A 648 24.34 52.95 -22.07
N PRO A 649 25.23 52.07 -22.55
CA PRO A 649 26.16 52.33 -23.62
C PRO A 649 25.51 52.82 -24.93
N ASP A 650 24.20 52.57 -25.12
CA ASP A 650 23.37 52.98 -26.23
C ASP A 650 22.60 54.31 -25.98
N GLY A 651 22.92 55.02 -24.88
CA GLY A 651 22.40 56.33 -24.59
C GLY A 651 21.04 56.41 -23.87
N ARG A 652 20.46 55.30 -23.47
CA ARG A 652 19.19 55.28 -22.72
C ARG A 652 19.43 55.48 -21.22
N ARG A 653 18.61 56.34 -20.59
CA ARG A 653 18.67 56.59 -19.15
C ARG A 653 17.75 55.65 -18.40
N TYR A 654 18.26 55.03 -17.35
CA TYR A 654 17.48 54.23 -16.39
C TYR A 654 17.81 54.65 -14.95
N ARG A 655 16.86 54.49 -14.06
CA ARG A 655 16.98 54.89 -12.66
C ARG A 655 17.54 53.74 -11.83
N THR A 656 18.62 53.97 -11.10
CA THR A 656 19.20 53.00 -10.14
C THR A 656 18.98 53.54 -8.74
N SER A 657 18.48 52.75 -7.82
CA SER A 657 18.54 53.06 -6.38
C SER A 657 19.96 52.79 -5.87
N ARG A 658 20.56 53.74 -5.15
CA ARG A 658 21.83 53.50 -4.47
C ARG A 658 21.59 52.53 -3.33
N ALA A 659 22.40 51.47 -3.27
CA ALA A 659 22.52 50.67 -2.07
C ALA A 659 23.00 51.58 -0.93
N ILE A 660 22.22 51.64 0.11
CA ILE A 660 22.69 52.24 1.39
C ILE A 660 23.65 51.25 1.98
N GLU A 661 24.90 51.67 2.26
CA GLU A 661 25.92 50.90 2.99
C GLU A 661 25.47 50.41 4.35
#